data_a296ee6e21c129c5c4387d94f94c0b35
#
_entry.id   a296ee6e21c129c5c4387d94f94c0b35
#
_cell.length_a   1.000
_cell.length_b   1.000
_cell.length_c   1.000
_cell.angle_alpha   90.00
_cell.angle_beta   90.00
_cell.angle_gamma   90.00
#
_symmetry.space_group_name_H-M   'P 1'
#
loop_
_entity.id
_entity.type
_entity.pdbx_description
1 polymer ?
#
loop_
_entity_poly.entity_id
_entity_poly.type
_entity_poly.pdbx_seq_one_letter_code
_entity_poly.pdbx_strand_id
1 'polypeptide(L)'
;MTVTRKRVVITGMGHLSSIASNVPEFRQALFNKTCGIKPSKKYLQWFEDANASEVLQPLSWPDLSDETAASLDNAALWAYKVGHEALAQADIPRGALRDGTALIIGVSSAGTEAFMPLIERQMEKFSLEKAIVSGSFASCSAIVSSLLGLKGGFELVATACTASTNAMGIGYDLIQNGKNATVLVVGTEPIYLPTFAGFYALHAMKRTPTSPFSGTPGMSIGEGAGALMLEEYEHAVARGATIYGEMVSYATSGDAWHETAPDPRGEGAVQVMRHALRNAGIGPEDIDYINAHGTGTEANDRCETLAMKKVFPDIMNIPVSSTKAYVGHNIGSAGIIEMIACFLTLPEGKILPTLNFTTPRPNCDLNYVPNDFLEKDVRLFMKNNYAFGGNNCCIIASIKPQQSPPSHYQARRVAITGMGAVTAVGHTLREMLDTMWAQQVPQNTALHTLPLDEEMRRDLREILERINHNRDTREYLHRRFGGMDIDAELEKTGGNHQISGLDPRKVLRRFDPRKADLISTFALLALTQAMADAGRKIKRDGQTLGMIFGMAKGPQSTVDRYLKSLFPDPTKVRTSEFPGSLMNVIATFCSISESIKGYNTSLATGINAGLGALTYGYELVRQALQPQVIVGGADENMGPFTLYMQALSSPLQLTHDASAFQVYSAQPQGYIPGEGAGMLMLEDLSHAQARGAAVHAEIIGYGKANDGCFFQQHDITGRAAAQATAIRQALQEARLAPHEVDLICGTSDGSAIGNGAEIAAIRDVFGETARSVPFVNYNAWFGLVESCIGILNIAVVVETMKRGEILPIPWTHHFSADDIAFVTAPLKKTVRTALVLGATEGGNYYSILLRNAA
;
A
#
# COMPACT_ATOMS: atom_id res chain seq x y z
N MET A 1 17.83 -18.34 -15.95
CA MET A 1 18.70 -17.18 -16.24
C MET A 1 19.34 -16.75 -14.93
N THR A 2 20.66 -16.65 -14.88
CA THR A 2 21.37 -16.12 -13.70
C THR A 2 21.25 -14.61 -13.68
N VAL A 3 20.81 -14.06 -12.57
CA VAL A 3 20.66 -12.62 -12.34
C VAL A 3 21.61 -12.19 -11.22
N THR A 4 22.36 -11.12 -11.46
CA THR A 4 23.20 -10.52 -10.42
C THR A 4 22.37 -9.61 -9.56
N ARG A 5 22.37 -9.84 -8.25
CA ARG A 5 21.73 -8.95 -7.29
C ARG A 5 22.53 -7.66 -7.17
N LYS A 6 21.85 -6.54 -7.32
CA LYS A 6 22.43 -5.23 -7.13
C LYS A 6 22.56 -4.90 -5.65
N ARG A 7 23.62 -4.17 -5.28
CA ARG A 7 23.80 -3.67 -3.92
C ARG A 7 23.02 -2.39 -3.73
N VAL A 8 22.52 -2.18 -2.53
CA VAL A 8 21.61 -1.05 -2.23
C VAL A 8 22.19 -0.19 -1.13
N VAL A 9 22.56 1.03 -1.47
CA VAL A 9 23.15 2.00 -0.55
C VAL A 9 22.20 3.17 -0.25
N ILE A 10 22.50 3.89 0.82
CA ILE A 10 21.73 5.06 1.25
C ILE A 10 22.57 6.29 0.90
N THR A 11 22.01 7.17 0.06
CA THR A 11 22.67 8.38 -0.42
C THR A 11 22.04 9.67 0.08
N GLY A 12 20.86 9.60 0.73
CA GLY A 12 20.23 10.77 1.33
C GLY A 12 19.23 10.40 2.41
N MET A 13 19.00 11.32 3.32
CA MET A 13 18.09 11.21 4.46
C MET A 13 17.24 12.47 4.60
N GLY A 14 16.03 12.35 5.13
CA GLY A 14 15.17 13.46 5.52
C GLY A 14 14.44 13.12 6.82
N HIS A 15 14.18 14.10 7.66
CA HIS A 15 13.60 13.84 8.99
C HIS A 15 12.63 14.92 9.46
N LEU A 16 11.61 14.48 10.19
CA LEU A 16 10.67 15.28 10.96
C LEU A 16 10.18 14.48 12.16
N SER A 17 10.29 15.05 13.35
CA SER A 17 9.68 14.50 14.57
C SER A 17 9.44 15.61 15.60
N SER A 18 8.90 15.26 16.76
CA SER A 18 8.68 16.19 17.88
C SER A 18 9.96 16.88 18.40
N ILE A 19 11.15 16.34 18.13
CA ILE A 19 12.44 16.85 18.62
C ILE A 19 13.31 17.48 17.53
N ALA A 20 12.86 17.41 16.25
CA ALA A 20 13.64 17.95 15.14
C ALA A 20 12.79 18.13 13.88
N SER A 21 13.11 19.15 13.08
CA SER A 21 12.46 19.45 11.81
C SER A 21 13.29 19.05 10.58
N ASN A 22 14.50 18.54 10.78
CA ASN A 22 15.45 18.10 9.76
C ASN A 22 16.50 17.14 10.33
N VAL A 23 17.31 16.55 9.47
CA VAL A 23 18.36 15.58 9.85
C VAL A 23 19.45 16.17 10.78
N PRO A 24 20.02 17.37 10.53
CA PRO A 24 21.01 17.97 11.44
C PRO A 24 20.47 18.20 12.85
N GLU A 25 19.25 18.73 12.98
CA GLU A 25 18.61 18.93 14.30
C GLU A 25 18.36 17.58 14.99
N PHE A 26 17.91 16.57 14.23
CA PHE A 26 17.68 15.24 14.79
C PHE A 26 18.97 14.62 15.34
N ARG A 27 20.08 14.71 14.59
CA ARG A 27 21.39 14.28 15.07
C ARG A 27 21.73 14.95 16.40
N GLN A 28 21.60 16.27 16.48
CA GLN A 28 21.87 17.02 17.70
C GLN A 28 20.97 16.58 18.86
N ALA A 29 19.66 16.42 18.64
CA ALA A 29 18.70 15.99 19.64
C ALA A 29 18.99 14.58 20.16
N LEU A 30 19.41 13.64 19.29
CA LEU A 30 19.81 12.29 19.67
C LEU A 30 21.04 12.32 20.61
N PHE A 31 22.08 13.06 20.25
CA PHE A 31 23.30 13.18 21.07
C PHE A 31 23.05 13.90 22.40
N ASN A 32 22.08 14.83 22.44
CA ASN A 32 21.63 15.48 23.66
C ASN A 32 20.69 14.63 24.50
N LYS A 33 20.35 13.40 24.05
CA LYS A 33 19.39 12.53 24.72
C LYS A 33 18.02 13.22 24.93
N THR A 34 17.57 14.01 23.97
CA THR A 34 16.31 14.77 24.04
C THR A 34 15.12 13.84 23.92
N CYS A 35 14.27 13.81 24.96
CA CYS A 35 13.01 13.08 24.94
C CYS A 35 11.86 14.02 24.53
N GLY A 36 11.20 13.69 23.41
CA GLY A 36 10.07 14.46 22.87
C GLY A 36 8.71 14.10 23.46
N ILE A 37 8.65 13.08 24.31
CA ILE A 37 7.41 12.60 24.90
C ILE A 37 7.00 13.51 26.06
N LYS A 38 5.83 14.14 25.94
CA LYS A 38 5.28 15.13 26.89
C LYS A 38 3.77 14.90 27.04
N PRO A 39 3.13 15.52 28.05
CA PRO A 39 1.66 15.54 28.10
C PRO A 39 1.10 16.05 26.77
N SER A 40 0.12 15.32 26.20
CA SER A 40 -0.47 15.68 24.92
C SER A 40 -1.05 17.10 24.95
N LYS A 41 -0.79 17.87 23.89
CA LYS A 41 -1.40 19.20 23.73
C LYS A 41 -2.55 19.19 22.72
N LYS A 42 -2.49 18.31 21.70
CA LYS A 42 -3.51 18.23 20.67
C LYS A 42 -4.86 17.75 21.21
N TYR A 43 -4.82 16.83 22.18
CA TYR A 43 -6.01 16.11 22.67
C TYR A 43 -6.23 16.25 24.18
N LEU A 44 -5.61 17.26 24.81
CA LEU A 44 -5.68 17.51 26.25
C LEU A 44 -7.13 17.63 26.77
N GLN A 45 -8.03 18.16 25.93
CA GLN A 45 -9.42 18.35 26.28
C GLN A 45 -10.19 17.03 26.54
N TRP A 46 -9.69 15.92 26.03
CA TRP A 46 -10.30 14.59 26.20
C TRP A 46 -9.43 13.63 27.02
N PHE A 47 -8.10 13.77 26.94
CA PHE A 47 -7.13 12.81 27.47
C PHE A 47 -6.08 13.51 28.34
N GLU A 48 -6.53 14.05 29.48
CA GLU A 48 -5.71 14.90 30.36
C GLU A 48 -4.45 14.21 30.91
N ASP A 49 -4.42 12.88 30.99
CA ASP A 49 -3.34 12.11 31.59
C ASP A 49 -2.48 11.37 30.55
N ALA A 50 -2.71 11.60 29.26
CA ALA A 50 -1.98 10.92 28.19
C ALA A 50 -0.71 11.68 27.77
N ASN A 51 0.36 10.93 27.51
CA ASN A 51 1.60 11.45 26.93
C ASN A 51 1.73 11.06 25.46
N ALA A 52 2.21 12.01 24.66
CA ALA A 52 2.47 11.82 23.23
C ALA A 52 3.76 12.57 22.82
N SER A 53 4.29 12.20 21.68
CA SER A 53 5.41 12.87 21.05
C SER A 53 4.90 13.60 19.81
N GLU A 54 4.46 14.85 19.98
CA GLU A 54 3.72 15.64 18.99
C GLU A 54 4.62 16.62 18.25
N VAL A 55 4.45 16.74 16.92
CA VAL A 55 5.10 17.75 16.08
C VAL A 55 4.35 19.07 16.25
N LEU A 56 4.88 19.97 17.09
CA LEU A 56 4.24 21.24 17.44
C LEU A 56 5.02 22.46 16.95
N GLN A 57 6.23 22.27 16.43
CA GLN A 57 7.04 23.33 15.87
C GLN A 57 6.46 23.85 14.54
N PRO A 58 6.60 25.13 14.22
CA PRO A 58 6.23 25.67 12.93
C PRO A 58 7.00 24.97 11.79
N LEU A 59 6.31 24.59 10.73
CA LEU A 59 6.90 23.96 9.57
C LEU A 59 6.81 24.89 8.35
N SER A 60 7.79 24.80 7.48
CA SER A 60 7.81 25.45 6.19
C SER A 60 7.85 24.40 5.06
N TRP A 61 7.27 24.75 3.95
CA TRP A 61 7.12 23.86 2.80
C TRP A 61 7.94 24.42 1.62
N PRO A 62 9.16 23.93 1.39
CA PRO A 62 9.98 24.40 0.28
C PRO A 62 9.25 24.29 -1.06
N ASP A 63 9.31 25.33 -1.87
CA ASP A 63 8.73 25.38 -3.23
C ASP A 63 7.20 25.15 -3.34
N LEU A 64 6.45 25.12 -2.22
CA LEU A 64 5.00 25.07 -2.24
C LEU A 64 4.38 26.44 -1.93
N SER A 65 3.32 26.80 -2.68
CA SER A 65 2.49 27.92 -2.28
C SER A 65 1.65 27.58 -1.04
N ASP A 66 1.29 28.60 -0.26
CA ASP A 66 0.41 28.44 0.90
C ASP A 66 -0.93 27.81 0.50
N GLU A 67 -1.45 28.14 -0.66
CA GLU A 67 -2.68 27.60 -1.24
C GLU A 67 -2.55 26.10 -1.51
N THR A 68 -1.44 25.67 -2.13
CA THR A 68 -1.20 24.24 -2.35
C THR A 68 -1.07 23.50 -1.01
N ALA A 69 -0.31 24.06 -0.07
CA ALA A 69 -0.13 23.43 1.24
C ALA A 69 -1.48 23.31 1.99
N ALA A 70 -2.37 24.30 1.92
CA ALA A 70 -3.68 24.27 2.57
C ALA A 70 -4.62 23.18 1.99
N SER A 71 -4.42 22.76 0.74
CA SER A 71 -5.22 21.69 0.11
C SER A 71 -4.73 20.29 0.40
N LEU A 72 -3.61 20.12 1.12
CA LEU A 72 -2.99 18.83 1.39
C LEU A 72 -3.17 18.44 2.86
N ASP A 73 -3.24 17.12 3.11
CA ASP A 73 -3.18 16.61 4.47
C ASP A 73 -1.73 16.54 4.99
N ASN A 74 -1.57 16.49 6.31
CA ASN A 74 -0.25 16.47 6.93
C ASN A 74 0.59 15.24 6.55
N ALA A 75 -0.03 14.09 6.25
CA ALA A 75 0.72 12.91 5.82
C ALA A 75 1.45 13.19 4.50
N ALA A 76 0.78 13.83 3.54
CA ALA A 76 1.37 14.21 2.25
C ALA A 76 2.40 15.35 2.40
N LEU A 77 2.08 16.38 3.20
CA LEU A 77 2.98 17.52 3.45
C LEU A 77 4.29 17.10 4.13
N TRP A 78 4.20 16.24 5.15
CA TRP A 78 5.39 15.75 5.85
C TRP A 78 6.22 14.82 4.98
N ALA A 79 5.55 13.94 4.22
CA ALA A 79 6.21 13.08 3.23
C ALA A 79 6.95 13.92 2.16
N TYR A 80 6.30 14.97 1.65
CA TYR A 80 6.94 15.91 0.73
C TYR A 80 8.19 16.57 1.35
N LYS A 81 8.06 17.11 2.58
CA LYS A 81 9.15 17.81 3.27
C LYS A 81 10.38 16.92 3.43
N VAL A 82 10.20 15.74 4.01
CA VAL A 82 11.33 14.83 4.26
C VAL A 82 11.88 14.21 2.97
N GLY A 83 11.01 13.97 1.99
CA GLY A 83 11.44 13.52 0.65
C GLY A 83 12.26 14.57 -0.08
N HIS A 84 11.87 15.86 0.01
CA HIS A 84 12.61 16.98 -0.54
C HIS A 84 14.01 17.08 0.09
N GLU A 85 14.10 16.97 1.42
CA GLU A 85 15.38 16.98 2.15
C GLU A 85 16.28 15.81 1.72
N ALA A 86 15.74 14.58 1.64
CA ALA A 86 16.50 13.40 1.24
C ALA A 86 17.04 13.51 -0.21
N LEU A 87 16.21 14.01 -1.15
CA LEU A 87 16.63 14.25 -2.53
C LEU A 87 17.70 15.34 -2.63
N ALA A 88 17.59 16.40 -1.83
CA ALA A 88 18.58 17.47 -1.78
C ALA A 88 19.91 16.96 -1.21
N GLN A 89 19.89 16.20 -0.11
CA GLN A 89 21.08 15.60 0.48
C GLN A 89 21.76 14.59 -0.45
N ALA A 90 20.97 13.85 -1.23
CA ALA A 90 21.47 12.89 -2.22
C ALA A 90 21.97 13.55 -3.51
N ASP A 91 21.84 14.87 -3.66
CA ASP A 91 22.14 15.60 -4.90
C ASP A 91 21.42 14.99 -6.14
N ILE A 92 20.11 14.79 -6.03
CA ILE A 92 19.23 14.31 -7.10
C ILE A 92 18.48 15.49 -7.72
N PRO A 93 19.01 16.11 -8.79
CA PRO A 93 18.36 17.25 -9.43
C PRO A 93 17.09 16.81 -10.20
N ARG A 94 16.23 17.79 -10.52
CA ARG A 94 15.11 17.55 -11.46
C ARG A 94 15.65 17.16 -12.83
N GLY A 95 14.98 16.26 -13.53
CA GLY A 95 15.35 15.74 -14.85
C GLY A 95 15.42 14.21 -14.88
N ALA A 96 16.14 13.64 -15.84
CA ALA A 96 16.12 12.23 -16.15
C ALA A 96 16.40 11.28 -14.96
N LEU A 97 17.30 11.66 -14.05
CA LEU A 97 17.60 10.86 -12.86
C LEU A 97 16.38 10.82 -11.91
N ARG A 98 15.75 11.97 -11.67
CA ARG A 98 14.56 12.06 -10.83
C ARG A 98 13.35 11.42 -11.50
N ASP A 99 13.20 11.54 -12.82
CA ASP A 99 12.15 10.88 -13.60
C ASP A 99 12.23 9.35 -13.49
N GLY A 100 13.42 8.76 -13.38
CA GLY A 100 13.63 7.31 -13.17
C GLY A 100 13.46 6.84 -11.73
N THR A 101 13.33 7.75 -10.76
CA THR A 101 13.23 7.42 -9.33
C THR A 101 11.82 6.97 -8.98
N ALA A 102 11.71 5.79 -8.37
CA ALA A 102 10.44 5.30 -7.81
C ALA A 102 10.20 5.88 -6.40
N LEU A 103 8.94 5.91 -5.96
CA LEU A 103 8.51 6.35 -4.64
C LEU A 103 7.79 5.24 -3.90
N ILE A 104 8.23 4.91 -2.69
CA ILE A 104 7.52 3.97 -1.81
C ILE A 104 7.22 4.68 -0.49
N ILE A 105 5.94 4.80 -0.14
CA ILE A 105 5.52 5.44 1.11
C ILE A 105 4.96 4.40 2.07
N GLY A 106 5.39 4.42 3.32
CA GLY A 106 4.80 3.69 4.43
C GLY A 106 3.99 4.62 5.33
N VAL A 107 2.69 4.34 5.52
CA VAL A 107 1.77 5.16 6.32
C VAL A 107 0.60 4.32 6.82
N SER A 108 -0.03 4.73 7.91
CA SER A 108 -1.23 4.05 8.44
C SER A 108 -2.48 4.93 8.44
N SER A 109 -2.37 6.25 8.33
CA SER A 109 -3.47 7.20 8.52
C SER A 109 -3.54 8.34 7.51
N ALA A 110 -3.08 8.14 6.27
CA ALA A 110 -3.19 9.15 5.20
C ALA A 110 -4.66 9.48 4.88
N GLY A 111 -4.93 10.71 4.45
CA GLY A 111 -6.25 11.20 4.04
C GLY A 111 -7.20 11.51 5.20
N THR A 112 -6.91 11.08 6.40
CA THR A 112 -7.81 11.20 7.58
C THR A 112 -8.05 12.66 7.96
N GLU A 113 -7.05 13.53 7.88
CA GLU A 113 -7.14 14.93 8.27
C GLU A 113 -8.22 15.69 7.51
N ALA A 114 -8.39 15.38 6.23
CA ALA A 114 -9.37 16.04 5.38
C ALA A 114 -10.81 15.91 5.92
N PHE A 115 -11.09 14.84 6.65
CA PHE A 115 -12.40 14.54 7.22
C PHE A 115 -12.49 14.80 8.72
N MET A 116 -11.39 15.17 9.39
CA MET A 116 -11.42 15.45 10.84
C MET A 116 -12.43 16.50 11.23
N PRO A 117 -12.60 17.63 10.50
CA PRO A 117 -13.62 18.62 10.85
C PRO A 117 -15.05 18.07 10.83
N LEU A 118 -15.37 17.14 9.90
CA LEU A 118 -16.67 16.45 9.88
C LEU A 118 -16.82 15.53 11.11
N ILE A 119 -15.77 14.76 11.41
CA ILE A 119 -15.73 13.84 12.54
C ILE A 119 -15.89 14.62 13.87
N GLU A 120 -15.25 15.77 14.01
CA GLU A 120 -15.31 16.63 15.20
C GLU A 120 -16.51 17.58 15.22
N ARG A 121 -17.39 17.52 14.22
CA ARG A 121 -18.57 18.41 14.07
C ARG A 121 -18.19 19.90 14.00
N GLN A 122 -17.08 20.22 13.38
CA GLN A 122 -16.53 21.56 13.17
C GLN A 122 -16.67 21.96 11.70
N MET A 123 -17.90 22.01 11.19
CA MET A 123 -18.22 22.23 9.78
C MET A 123 -17.58 23.50 9.21
N GLU A 124 -17.42 24.54 10.04
CA GLU A 124 -16.78 25.79 9.64
C GLU A 124 -15.31 25.64 9.24
N LYS A 125 -14.66 24.54 9.65
CA LYS A 125 -13.26 24.20 9.31
C LYS A 125 -13.15 23.21 8.16
N PHE A 126 -14.26 22.63 7.70
CA PHE A 126 -14.23 21.65 6.63
C PHE A 126 -13.85 22.29 5.29
N SER A 127 -12.89 21.72 4.58
CA SER A 127 -12.48 22.11 3.23
C SER A 127 -12.80 20.97 2.25
N LEU A 128 -13.77 21.22 1.35
CA LEU A 128 -14.08 20.23 0.31
C LEU A 128 -12.89 20.05 -0.64
N GLU A 129 -12.12 21.12 -0.91
CA GLU A 129 -10.91 21.03 -1.72
C GLU A 129 -9.91 20.06 -1.11
N LYS A 130 -9.62 20.19 0.19
CA LYS A 130 -8.74 19.28 0.91
C LYS A 130 -9.27 17.83 0.85
N ALA A 131 -10.58 17.65 1.01
CA ALA A 131 -11.21 16.33 0.95
C ALA A 131 -11.12 15.68 -0.44
N ILE A 132 -11.29 16.45 -1.51
CA ILE A 132 -11.15 15.95 -2.89
C ILE A 132 -9.68 15.67 -3.25
N VAL A 133 -8.76 16.56 -2.88
CA VAL A 133 -7.35 16.47 -3.27
C VAL A 133 -6.62 15.41 -2.45
N SER A 134 -6.79 15.40 -1.13
CA SER A 134 -6.00 14.58 -0.22
C SER A 134 -6.80 13.64 0.67
N GLY A 135 -8.12 13.56 0.51
CA GLY A 135 -8.97 12.70 1.34
C GLY A 135 -8.91 11.21 1.01
N SER A 136 -8.43 10.82 -0.17
CA SER A 136 -8.16 9.41 -0.48
C SER A 136 -6.86 8.96 0.17
N PHE A 137 -6.86 7.79 0.79
CA PHE A 137 -5.65 7.19 1.35
C PHE A 137 -4.54 7.07 0.29
N ALA A 138 -4.89 6.63 -0.92
CA ALA A 138 -3.97 6.44 -2.04
C ALA A 138 -3.40 7.75 -2.60
N SER A 139 -4.08 8.90 -2.41
CA SER A 139 -3.65 10.19 -2.97
C SER A 139 -2.30 10.65 -2.42
N CYS A 140 -1.92 10.24 -1.21
CA CYS A 140 -0.66 10.62 -0.59
C CYS A 140 0.55 10.34 -1.49
N SER A 141 0.70 9.13 -2.03
CA SER A 141 1.83 8.79 -2.90
C SER A 141 1.78 9.50 -4.26
N ALA A 142 0.60 9.67 -4.83
CA ALA A 142 0.42 10.39 -6.09
C ALA A 142 0.78 11.88 -5.97
N ILE A 143 0.32 12.53 -4.89
CA ILE A 143 0.62 13.93 -4.56
C ILE A 143 2.13 14.11 -4.40
N VAL A 144 2.75 13.32 -3.53
CA VAL A 144 4.19 13.43 -3.22
C VAL A 144 5.04 13.15 -4.44
N SER A 145 4.68 12.13 -5.24
CA SER A 145 5.35 11.80 -6.50
C SER A 145 5.31 12.98 -7.48
N SER A 146 4.12 13.58 -7.67
CA SER A 146 3.92 14.73 -8.55
C SER A 146 4.70 15.97 -8.08
N LEU A 147 4.61 16.32 -6.78
CA LEU A 147 5.31 17.48 -6.21
C LEU A 147 6.83 17.34 -6.30
N LEU A 148 7.37 16.15 -6.04
CA LEU A 148 8.79 15.87 -6.12
C LEU A 148 9.28 15.61 -7.56
N GLY A 149 8.39 15.43 -8.54
CA GLY A 149 8.73 15.15 -9.94
C GLY A 149 9.32 13.75 -10.14
N LEU A 150 8.76 12.73 -9.47
CA LEU A 150 9.18 11.34 -9.56
C LEU A 150 8.27 10.59 -10.53
N LYS A 151 8.84 9.80 -11.47
CA LYS A 151 8.07 9.08 -12.51
C LYS A 151 8.40 7.59 -12.62
N GLY A 152 9.26 7.06 -11.75
CA GLY A 152 9.65 5.65 -11.74
C GLY A 152 8.60 4.68 -11.20
N GLY A 153 7.37 5.14 -11.00
CA GLY A 153 6.29 4.40 -10.34
C GLY A 153 6.24 4.66 -8.84
N PHE A 154 5.09 4.41 -8.22
CA PHE A 154 4.95 4.54 -6.77
C PHE A 154 4.16 3.38 -6.15
N GLU A 155 4.35 3.14 -4.84
CA GLU A 155 3.52 2.29 -4.00
C GLU A 155 3.24 2.96 -2.66
N LEU A 156 2.10 2.63 -2.08
CA LEU A 156 1.72 3.01 -0.73
C LEU A 156 1.57 1.75 0.12
N VAL A 157 2.35 1.64 1.17
CA VAL A 157 2.40 0.49 2.07
C VAL A 157 1.63 0.80 3.34
N ALA A 158 0.62 -0.03 3.65
CA ALA A 158 -0.24 0.14 4.81
C ALA A 158 -0.20 -1.13 5.69
N THR A 159 0.90 -1.31 6.44
CA THR A 159 1.11 -2.44 7.35
C THR A 159 1.31 -1.99 8.80
N ALA A 160 0.52 -1.00 9.23
CA ALA A 160 0.57 -0.42 10.57
C ALA A 160 2.03 -0.08 10.99
N CYS A 161 2.48 -0.53 12.17
CA CYS A 161 3.80 -0.18 12.74
C CYS A 161 5.00 -0.64 11.91
N THR A 162 4.81 -1.49 10.91
CA THR A 162 5.88 -1.95 10.00
C THR A 162 5.85 -1.25 8.64
N ALA A 163 4.95 -0.29 8.41
CA ALA A 163 4.70 0.26 7.08
C ALA A 163 5.97 0.83 6.42
N SER A 164 6.72 1.69 7.09
CA SER A 164 7.97 2.24 6.54
C SER A 164 9.10 1.22 6.45
N THR A 165 9.12 0.19 7.30
CA THR A 165 10.10 -0.90 7.21
C THR A 165 9.82 -1.78 6.00
N ASN A 166 8.55 -2.12 5.74
CA ASN A 166 8.13 -2.78 4.51
C ASN A 166 8.40 -1.91 3.28
N ALA A 167 8.15 -0.60 3.35
CA ALA A 167 8.44 0.32 2.26
C ALA A 167 9.94 0.33 1.91
N MET A 168 10.83 0.36 2.93
CA MET A 168 12.29 0.20 2.72
C MET A 168 12.63 -1.14 2.06
N GLY A 169 11.98 -2.22 2.50
CA GLY A 169 12.19 -3.56 1.92
C GLY A 169 11.75 -3.65 0.46
N ILE A 170 10.60 -3.09 0.09
CA ILE A 170 10.13 -3.04 -1.30
C ILE A 170 11.10 -2.22 -2.15
N GLY A 171 11.53 -1.04 -1.65
CA GLY A 171 12.51 -0.20 -2.33
C GLY A 171 13.85 -0.92 -2.53
N TYR A 172 14.31 -1.65 -1.52
CA TYR A 172 15.49 -2.52 -1.60
C TYR A 172 15.34 -3.58 -2.71
N ASP A 173 14.20 -4.28 -2.75
CA ASP A 173 13.95 -5.32 -3.74
C ASP A 173 13.89 -4.77 -5.17
N LEU A 174 13.30 -3.58 -5.39
CA LEU A 174 13.26 -2.92 -6.70
C LEU A 174 14.67 -2.63 -7.25
N ILE A 175 15.57 -2.12 -6.40
CA ILE A 175 16.95 -1.84 -6.79
C ILE A 175 17.73 -3.14 -6.97
N GLN A 176 17.62 -4.07 -6.02
CA GLN A 176 18.35 -5.34 -6.05
C GLN A 176 18.07 -6.13 -7.34
N ASN A 177 16.84 -6.01 -7.88
CA ASN A 177 16.40 -6.66 -9.11
C ASN A 177 16.69 -5.85 -10.37
N GLY A 178 17.26 -4.64 -10.24
CA GLY A 178 17.55 -3.77 -11.37
C GLY A 178 16.31 -3.17 -12.04
N LYS A 179 15.19 -3.06 -11.31
CA LYS A 179 13.96 -2.39 -11.81
C LYS A 179 14.11 -0.87 -11.80
N ASN A 180 14.68 -0.34 -10.74
CA ASN A 180 15.02 1.08 -10.61
C ASN A 180 16.46 1.20 -10.13
N ALA A 181 17.19 2.21 -10.61
CA ALA A 181 18.52 2.55 -10.09
C ALA A 181 18.41 3.33 -8.77
N THR A 182 17.33 4.05 -8.60
CA THR A 182 17.05 4.93 -7.45
C THR A 182 15.62 4.78 -6.96
N VAL A 183 15.43 4.76 -5.64
CA VAL A 183 14.11 4.71 -4.99
C VAL A 183 14.11 5.65 -3.79
N LEU A 184 13.16 6.57 -3.75
CA LEU A 184 12.87 7.36 -2.56
C LEU A 184 11.89 6.59 -1.68
N VAL A 185 12.30 6.25 -0.47
CA VAL A 185 11.42 5.64 0.52
C VAL A 185 11.05 6.68 1.56
N VAL A 186 9.76 6.76 1.89
CA VAL A 186 9.24 7.70 2.88
C VAL A 186 8.40 6.94 3.90
N GLY A 187 8.52 7.30 5.17
CA GLY A 187 7.57 6.96 6.22
C GLY A 187 6.93 8.23 6.74
N THR A 188 5.62 8.30 6.84
CA THR A 188 4.92 9.48 7.37
C THR A 188 3.75 9.05 8.24
N GLU A 189 3.57 9.69 9.37
CA GLU A 189 2.48 9.36 10.31
C GLU A 189 2.14 10.56 11.21
N PRO A 190 1.16 11.37 10.85
CA PRO A 190 0.54 12.30 11.77
C PRO A 190 -0.44 11.57 12.70
N ILE A 191 -0.58 12.04 13.93
CA ILE A 191 -1.54 11.50 14.89
C ILE A 191 -2.88 12.23 14.73
N TYR A 192 -3.95 11.47 14.51
CA TYR A 192 -5.32 11.96 14.47
C TYR A 192 -6.13 11.40 15.64
N LEU A 193 -7.24 12.10 15.98
CA LEU A 193 -8.09 11.73 17.09
C LEU A 193 -8.55 10.24 17.07
N PRO A 194 -8.96 9.65 15.94
CA PRO A 194 -9.34 8.24 15.90
C PRO A 194 -8.24 7.30 16.37
N THR A 195 -7.02 7.50 15.88
CA THR A 195 -5.86 6.67 16.25
C THR A 195 -5.53 6.85 17.73
N PHE A 196 -5.51 8.10 18.22
CA PHE A 196 -5.22 8.39 19.62
C PHE A 196 -6.25 7.76 20.57
N ALA A 197 -7.55 7.96 20.28
CA ALA A 197 -8.66 7.41 21.04
C ALA A 197 -8.64 5.87 21.06
N GLY A 198 -8.32 5.24 19.92
CA GLY A 198 -8.23 3.79 19.82
C GLY A 198 -7.16 3.19 20.74
N PHE A 199 -5.94 3.72 20.70
CA PHE A 199 -4.85 3.26 21.57
C PHE A 199 -5.10 3.59 23.06
N TYR A 200 -5.71 4.74 23.34
CA TYR A 200 -6.09 5.08 24.71
C TYR A 200 -7.14 4.10 25.27
N ALA A 201 -8.17 3.81 24.52
CA ALA A 201 -9.24 2.89 24.92
C ALA A 201 -8.77 1.44 25.03
N LEU A 202 -7.75 1.03 24.28
CA LEU A 202 -7.09 -0.27 24.44
C LEU A 202 -6.21 -0.37 25.70
N HIS A 203 -6.11 0.70 26.50
CA HIS A 203 -5.20 0.80 27.64
C HIS A 203 -3.74 0.52 27.28
N ALA A 204 -3.34 0.79 26.05
CA ALA A 204 -1.99 0.58 25.57
C ALA A 204 -1.06 1.75 25.89
N MET A 205 -1.61 2.91 26.25
CA MET A 205 -0.87 4.14 26.50
C MET A 205 -0.46 4.27 27.99
N LYS A 206 0.68 4.92 28.21
CA LYS A 206 1.25 5.17 29.54
C LYS A 206 1.12 6.63 29.93
N ARG A 207 0.91 6.89 31.25
CA ARG A 207 0.83 8.25 31.83
C ARG A 207 2.18 8.93 32.03
N THR A 208 3.27 8.23 31.81
CA THR A 208 4.65 8.76 31.83
C THR A 208 5.33 8.41 30.52
N PRO A 209 6.44 9.06 30.14
CA PRO A 209 7.17 8.68 28.94
C PRO A 209 7.45 7.18 28.88
N THR A 210 7.29 6.59 27.71
CA THR A 210 7.53 5.14 27.52
C THR A 210 8.95 4.76 27.93
N SER A 211 9.07 3.60 28.56
CA SER A 211 10.34 3.01 28.98
C SER A 211 10.42 1.57 28.47
N PRO A 212 10.88 1.38 27.22
CA PRO A 212 10.96 0.05 26.62
C PRO A 212 11.72 -0.93 27.51
N PHE A 213 11.21 -2.16 27.64
CA PHE A 213 11.76 -3.25 28.43
C PHE A 213 11.84 -3.03 29.94
N SER A 214 11.43 -1.87 30.46
CA SER A 214 11.57 -1.54 31.89
C SER A 214 10.35 -0.82 32.46
N GLY A 215 10.29 -0.78 33.79
CA GLY A 215 9.26 -0.07 34.57
C GLY A 215 7.83 -0.55 34.28
N THR A 216 6.85 0.30 34.51
CA THR A 216 5.43 -0.01 34.21
C THR A 216 5.23 -0.10 32.71
N PRO A 217 4.47 -1.12 32.22
CA PRO A 217 4.21 -1.26 30.80
C PRO A 217 3.32 -0.16 30.25
N GLY A 218 3.47 0.10 28.96
CA GLY A 218 2.69 1.06 28.16
C GLY A 218 3.57 1.84 27.21
N MET A 219 2.99 2.27 26.10
CA MET A 219 3.66 3.07 25.08
C MET A 219 3.24 4.53 25.15
N SER A 220 4.02 5.39 24.53
CA SER A 220 3.64 6.76 24.18
C SER A 220 3.54 6.84 22.66
N ILE A 221 2.42 7.31 22.13
CA ILE A 221 2.27 7.54 20.69
C ILE A 221 3.16 8.71 20.26
N GLY A 222 3.75 8.61 19.08
CA GLY A 222 4.52 9.66 18.45
C GLY A 222 4.08 9.89 17.02
N GLU A 223 4.37 11.07 16.50
CA GLU A 223 4.15 11.43 15.12
C GLU A 223 5.45 11.94 14.48
N GLY A 224 5.51 11.84 13.16
CA GLY A 224 6.66 12.30 12.41
C GLY A 224 6.76 11.67 11.02
N ALA A 225 7.83 12.01 10.34
CA ALA A 225 8.16 11.48 9.04
C ALA A 225 9.67 11.27 8.88
N GLY A 226 10.06 10.36 8.01
CA GLY A 226 11.43 10.14 7.61
C GLY A 226 11.52 9.75 6.15
N ALA A 227 12.66 10.02 5.52
CA ALA A 227 12.93 9.60 4.16
C ALA A 227 14.34 9.05 4.03
N LEU A 228 14.49 8.02 3.18
CA LEU A 228 15.78 7.50 2.74
C LEU A 228 15.83 7.46 1.22
N MET A 229 16.88 8.01 0.64
CA MET A 229 17.21 7.82 -0.77
C MET A 229 18.01 6.55 -0.91
N LEU A 230 17.41 5.52 -1.45
CA LEU A 230 18.08 4.25 -1.79
C LEU A 230 18.60 4.31 -3.22
N GLU A 231 19.80 3.77 -3.43
CA GLU A 231 20.46 3.82 -4.72
C GLU A 231 21.28 2.55 -4.98
N GLU A 232 21.36 2.15 -6.23
CA GLU A 232 22.26 1.07 -6.66
C GLU A 232 23.70 1.51 -6.46
N TYR A 233 24.52 0.65 -5.86
CA TYR A 233 25.89 0.99 -5.44
C TYR A 233 26.78 1.50 -6.56
N GLU A 234 26.84 0.79 -7.70
CA GLU A 234 27.69 1.21 -8.81
C GLU A 234 27.20 2.51 -9.45
N HIS A 235 25.87 2.73 -9.46
CA HIS A 235 25.27 3.98 -9.88
C HIS A 235 25.67 5.13 -8.96
N ALA A 236 25.59 4.94 -7.64
CA ALA A 236 25.99 5.94 -6.64
C ALA A 236 27.48 6.29 -6.76
N VAL A 237 28.34 5.28 -6.90
CA VAL A 237 29.79 5.47 -7.09
C VAL A 237 30.10 6.22 -8.39
N ALA A 238 29.45 5.85 -9.50
CA ALA A 238 29.68 6.47 -10.80
C ALA A 238 29.35 7.96 -10.84
N ARG A 239 28.35 8.42 -10.06
CA ARG A 239 28.02 9.86 -9.95
C ARG A 239 28.70 10.58 -8.78
N GLY A 240 29.53 9.88 -7.99
CA GLY A 240 30.25 10.48 -6.84
C GLY A 240 29.36 10.79 -5.64
N ALA A 241 28.26 10.05 -5.44
CA ALA A 241 27.34 10.25 -4.31
C ALA A 241 28.00 9.97 -2.97
N THR A 242 27.63 10.73 -1.94
CA THR A 242 27.95 10.38 -0.55
C THR A 242 27.13 9.17 -0.13
N ILE A 243 27.80 8.12 0.38
CA ILE A 243 27.16 6.88 0.86
C ILE A 243 27.18 6.87 2.38
N TYR A 244 26.00 6.85 3.01
CA TYR A 244 25.84 6.84 4.46
C TYR A 244 25.79 5.43 5.06
N GLY A 245 25.52 4.43 4.25
CA GLY A 245 25.47 3.02 4.64
C GLY A 245 24.88 2.14 3.54
N GLU A 246 24.70 0.86 3.83
CA GLU A 246 24.16 -0.13 2.90
C GLU A 246 23.07 -0.96 3.55
N MET A 247 21.95 -1.16 2.87
CA MET A 247 20.98 -2.20 3.22
C MET A 247 21.50 -3.54 2.70
N VAL A 248 21.73 -4.47 3.63
CA VAL A 248 22.32 -5.79 3.29
C VAL A 248 21.23 -6.81 3.01
N SER A 249 20.16 -6.80 3.79
CA SER A 249 19.01 -7.68 3.57
C SER A 249 17.73 -7.14 4.18
N TYR A 250 16.63 -7.72 3.72
CA TYR A 250 15.29 -7.50 4.21
C TYR A 250 14.52 -8.82 4.28
N ALA A 251 13.62 -8.92 5.26
CA ALA A 251 12.64 -10.00 5.36
C ALA A 251 11.35 -9.53 6.03
N THR A 252 10.25 -10.20 5.72
CA THR A 252 8.97 -10.06 6.42
C THR A 252 8.37 -11.43 6.71
N SER A 253 7.48 -11.50 7.70
CA SER A 253 6.72 -12.71 8.06
C SER A 253 5.38 -12.34 8.67
N GLY A 254 4.45 -13.30 8.71
CA GLY A 254 3.17 -13.18 9.41
C GLY A 254 3.13 -14.04 10.69
N ASP A 255 2.56 -13.50 11.78
CA ASP A 255 2.24 -14.31 12.97
C ASP A 255 1.08 -15.27 12.72
N ALA A 256 0.09 -14.83 11.96
CA ALA A 256 -1.19 -15.53 11.76
C ALA A 256 -1.83 -15.98 13.08
N TRP A 257 -1.81 -15.09 14.08
CA TRP A 257 -2.17 -15.41 15.47
C TRP A 257 -3.39 -14.61 15.96
N HIS A 258 -3.28 -13.29 16.02
CA HIS A 258 -4.28 -12.38 16.57
C HIS A 258 -4.20 -11.00 15.93
N GLU A 259 -5.29 -10.24 15.96
CA GLU A 259 -5.40 -8.93 15.30
C GLU A 259 -4.48 -7.86 15.93
N THR A 260 -4.28 -7.91 17.26
CA THR A 260 -3.51 -6.88 17.99
C THR A 260 -2.37 -7.42 18.82
N ALA A 261 -2.41 -8.70 19.23
CA ALA A 261 -1.42 -9.29 20.08
C ALA A 261 -0.40 -10.12 19.29
N PRO A 262 0.91 -10.01 19.57
CA PRO A 262 1.92 -10.88 18.96
C PRO A 262 1.72 -12.34 19.41
N ASP A 263 2.23 -13.28 18.61
CA ASP A 263 2.31 -14.68 19.03
C ASP A 263 3.18 -14.78 20.31
N PRO A 264 2.64 -15.18 21.46
CA PRO A 264 3.38 -15.20 22.72
C PRO A 264 4.61 -16.12 22.70
N ARG A 265 4.70 -17.00 21.71
CA ARG A 265 5.88 -17.86 21.47
C ARG A 265 6.97 -17.15 20.67
N GLY A 266 6.68 -15.97 20.08
CA GLY A 266 7.59 -15.19 19.26
C GLY A 266 7.97 -15.85 17.92
N GLU A 267 7.15 -16.77 17.41
CA GLU A 267 7.53 -17.56 16.23
C GLU A 267 7.70 -16.70 14.97
N GLY A 268 6.79 -15.75 14.72
CA GLY A 268 6.92 -14.82 13.57
C GLY A 268 8.17 -13.95 13.69
N ALA A 269 8.43 -13.39 14.87
CA ALA A 269 9.63 -12.60 15.12
C ALA A 269 10.92 -13.43 14.94
N VAL A 270 10.95 -14.69 15.41
CA VAL A 270 12.08 -15.62 15.15
C VAL A 270 12.24 -15.87 13.66
N GLN A 271 11.15 -16.14 12.97
CA GLN A 271 11.16 -16.44 11.54
C GLN A 271 11.72 -15.28 10.73
N VAL A 272 11.26 -14.04 10.98
CA VAL A 272 11.69 -12.87 10.21
C VAL A 272 13.18 -12.58 10.43
N MET A 273 13.70 -12.65 11.66
CA MET A 273 15.13 -12.47 11.94
C MET A 273 15.98 -13.53 11.24
N ARG A 274 15.57 -14.82 11.30
CA ARG A 274 16.28 -15.91 10.60
C ARG A 274 16.23 -15.76 9.09
N HIS A 275 15.11 -15.26 8.54
CA HIS A 275 15.00 -15.00 7.10
C HIS A 275 15.95 -13.86 6.68
N ALA A 276 16.03 -12.77 7.46
CA ALA A 276 16.93 -11.68 7.19
C ALA A 276 18.40 -12.12 7.21
N LEU A 277 18.83 -12.89 8.22
CA LEU A 277 20.17 -13.47 8.32
C LEU A 277 20.48 -14.37 7.10
N ARG A 278 19.56 -15.25 6.74
CA ARG A 278 19.72 -16.14 5.57
C ARG A 278 19.79 -15.35 4.26
N ASN A 279 18.95 -14.31 4.08
CA ASN A 279 18.96 -13.48 2.88
C ASN A 279 20.26 -12.68 2.76
N ALA A 280 20.86 -12.29 3.90
CA ALA A 280 22.17 -11.66 3.97
C ALA A 280 23.33 -12.64 3.75
N GLY A 281 23.11 -13.95 3.93
CA GLY A 281 24.15 -14.97 3.88
C GLY A 281 25.12 -14.91 5.06
N ILE A 282 24.66 -14.48 6.26
CA ILE A 282 25.46 -14.31 7.48
C ILE A 282 24.87 -15.08 8.65
N GLY A 283 25.65 -15.27 9.71
CA GLY A 283 25.24 -15.87 10.99
C GLY A 283 24.75 -14.84 12.02
N PRO A 284 24.08 -15.31 13.09
CA PRO A 284 23.72 -14.43 14.21
C PRO A 284 24.93 -13.73 14.87
N GLU A 285 26.09 -14.39 14.86
CA GLU A 285 27.38 -13.89 15.40
C GLU A 285 27.93 -12.66 14.68
N ASP A 286 27.48 -12.39 13.45
CA ASP A 286 27.93 -11.23 12.66
C ASP A 286 27.19 -9.92 13.04
N ILE A 287 26.13 -9.99 13.84
CA ILE A 287 25.34 -8.83 14.24
C ILE A 287 25.95 -8.19 15.49
N ASP A 288 26.36 -6.94 15.35
CA ASP A 288 26.99 -6.17 16.42
C ASP A 288 25.99 -5.46 17.34
N TYR A 289 24.79 -5.14 16.84
CA TYR A 289 23.76 -4.34 17.54
C TYR A 289 22.36 -4.64 16.98
N ILE A 290 21.36 -4.58 17.86
CA ILE A 290 19.94 -4.72 17.48
C ILE A 290 19.19 -3.43 17.89
N ASN A 291 18.63 -2.73 16.89
CA ASN A 291 17.61 -1.72 17.12
C ASN A 291 16.24 -2.40 17.17
N ALA A 292 15.72 -2.54 18.36
CA ALA A 292 14.51 -3.31 18.66
C ALA A 292 13.23 -2.51 18.31
N HIS A 293 12.13 -3.26 18.12
CA HIS A 293 10.81 -2.63 18.06
C HIS A 293 10.46 -1.94 19.39
N GLY A 294 10.64 -2.62 20.53
CA GLY A 294 10.66 -2.04 21.87
C GLY A 294 9.61 -0.97 22.14
N THR A 295 8.32 -1.30 22.09
CA THR A 295 7.22 -0.34 22.28
C THR A 295 7.01 0.13 23.71
N GLY A 296 7.50 -0.65 24.69
CA GLY A 296 7.20 -0.45 26.10
C GLY A 296 5.95 -1.22 26.58
N THR A 297 5.19 -1.86 25.67
CA THR A 297 4.08 -2.73 26.08
C THR A 297 4.58 -4.08 26.58
N GLU A 298 3.86 -4.69 27.55
CA GLU A 298 4.29 -5.96 28.14
C GLU A 298 4.36 -7.09 27.12
N ALA A 299 3.33 -7.21 26.28
CA ALA A 299 3.23 -8.29 25.30
C ALA A 299 4.36 -8.25 24.27
N ASN A 300 4.63 -7.06 23.71
CA ASN A 300 5.70 -6.90 22.71
C ASN A 300 7.07 -7.14 23.32
N ASP A 301 7.41 -6.45 24.41
CA ASP A 301 8.77 -6.46 24.93
C ASP A 301 9.19 -7.84 25.42
N ARG A 302 8.24 -8.58 26.02
CA ARG A 302 8.47 -9.98 26.41
C ARG A 302 8.62 -10.91 25.19
N CYS A 303 7.77 -10.74 24.18
CA CYS A 303 7.80 -11.55 22.97
C CYS A 303 9.09 -11.34 22.18
N GLU A 304 9.48 -10.07 21.98
CA GLU A 304 10.71 -9.68 21.27
C GLU A 304 11.96 -10.20 22.00
N THR A 305 12.02 -10.04 23.32
CA THR A 305 13.12 -10.60 24.15
C THR A 305 13.25 -12.11 23.96
N LEU A 306 12.12 -12.84 24.03
CA LEU A 306 12.09 -14.29 23.83
C LEU A 306 12.57 -14.68 22.43
N ALA A 307 12.13 -13.94 21.41
CA ALA A 307 12.52 -14.21 20.03
C ALA A 307 14.01 -14.00 19.80
N MET A 308 14.58 -12.90 20.32
CA MET A 308 16.03 -12.64 20.24
C MET A 308 16.84 -13.75 20.92
N LYS A 309 16.42 -14.24 22.10
CA LYS A 309 17.06 -15.38 22.78
C LYS A 309 17.05 -16.69 21.97
N LYS A 310 16.01 -16.89 21.14
CA LYS A 310 15.91 -18.07 20.26
C LYS A 310 16.75 -17.98 18.98
N VAL A 311 17.09 -16.76 18.56
CA VAL A 311 17.86 -16.53 17.31
C VAL A 311 19.35 -16.39 17.60
N PHE A 312 19.72 -15.68 18.66
CA PHE A 312 21.10 -15.32 18.98
C PHE A 312 21.61 -16.09 20.20
N PRO A 313 22.51 -17.09 20.01
CA PRO A 313 23.08 -17.84 21.14
C PRO A 313 23.78 -16.94 22.16
N ASP A 314 24.49 -15.91 21.68
CA ASP A 314 25.27 -14.98 22.51
C ASP A 314 24.57 -13.62 22.69
N ILE A 315 23.24 -13.57 22.74
CA ILE A 315 22.45 -12.35 22.81
C ILE A 315 22.84 -11.43 23.99
N MET A 316 23.37 -11.99 25.08
CA MET A 316 23.80 -11.22 26.24
C MET A 316 24.98 -10.27 25.92
N ASN A 317 25.74 -10.56 24.88
CA ASN A 317 26.86 -9.75 24.39
C ASN A 317 26.48 -8.78 23.25
N ILE A 318 25.25 -8.89 22.73
CA ILE A 318 24.73 -8.02 21.68
C ILE A 318 23.91 -6.90 22.34
N PRO A 319 24.33 -5.61 22.24
CA PRO A 319 23.51 -4.52 22.75
C PRO A 319 22.19 -4.40 22.00
N VAL A 320 21.13 -4.11 22.74
CA VAL A 320 19.77 -3.88 22.21
C VAL A 320 19.28 -2.54 22.68
N SER A 321 18.69 -1.71 21.83
CA SER A 321 18.02 -0.50 22.31
C SER A 321 16.79 -0.12 21.48
N SER A 322 15.97 0.78 22.03
CA SER A 322 14.77 1.26 21.33
C SER A 322 14.77 2.79 21.25
N THR A 323 14.73 3.30 20.02
CA THR A 323 14.62 4.73 19.71
C THR A 323 13.27 5.32 20.11
N LYS A 324 12.23 4.49 20.32
CA LYS A 324 10.91 4.94 20.78
C LYS A 324 10.93 5.66 22.13
N ALA A 325 11.96 5.47 22.92
CA ALA A 325 12.18 6.23 24.17
C ALA A 325 12.43 7.72 23.93
N TYR A 326 12.83 8.13 22.71
CA TYR A 326 13.08 9.52 22.31
C TYR A 326 11.84 10.18 21.71
N VAL A 327 11.21 9.52 20.73
CA VAL A 327 10.18 10.10 19.84
C VAL A 327 8.82 9.41 19.96
N GLY A 328 8.64 8.53 20.94
CA GLY A 328 7.43 7.72 21.04
C GLY A 328 7.32 6.70 19.92
N HIS A 329 6.18 6.07 19.81
CA HIS A 329 5.87 5.12 18.73
C HIS A 329 5.20 5.85 17.56
N ASN A 330 5.98 6.16 16.53
CA ASN A 330 5.55 6.87 15.31
C ASN A 330 4.79 5.96 14.33
N ILE A 331 4.20 4.89 14.78
CA ILE A 331 3.37 3.92 14.05
C ILE A 331 3.95 3.61 12.66
N GLY A 332 3.33 4.06 11.56
CA GLY A 332 3.76 3.77 10.19
C GLY A 332 5.14 4.33 9.83
N SER A 333 5.56 5.45 10.40
CA SER A 333 6.88 6.05 10.15
C SER A 333 7.98 5.57 11.09
N ALA A 334 7.67 4.75 12.10
CA ALA A 334 8.61 4.35 13.14
C ALA A 334 9.90 3.72 12.56
N GLY A 335 9.78 2.78 11.65
CA GLY A 335 10.94 2.03 11.12
C GLY A 335 11.98 2.89 10.45
N ILE A 336 11.56 3.85 9.63
CA ILE A 336 12.49 4.72 8.90
C ILE A 336 13.14 5.77 9.80
N ILE A 337 12.42 6.34 10.77
CA ILE A 337 12.96 7.26 11.77
C ILE A 337 14.04 6.55 12.60
N GLU A 338 13.78 5.33 13.02
CA GLU A 338 14.70 4.49 13.79
C GLU A 338 15.94 4.09 12.96
N MET A 339 15.78 3.84 11.67
CA MET A 339 16.87 3.57 10.75
C MET A 339 17.77 4.80 10.57
N ILE A 340 17.19 5.99 10.38
CA ILE A 340 17.92 7.25 10.30
C ILE A 340 18.73 7.49 11.58
N ALA A 341 18.14 7.25 12.76
CA ALA A 341 18.85 7.38 14.04
C ALA A 341 20.08 6.47 14.10
N CYS A 342 19.99 5.23 13.61
CA CYS A 342 21.14 4.32 13.52
C CYS A 342 22.24 4.86 12.60
N PHE A 343 21.90 5.35 11.40
CA PHE A 343 22.89 5.91 10.48
C PHE A 343 23.52 7.23 10.96
N LEU A 344 22.89 7.94 11.88
CA LEU A 344 23.43 9.17 12.46
C LEU A 344 24.36 8.93 13.66
N THR A 345 24.21 7.83 14.39
CA THR A 345 24.92 7.62 15.66
C THR A 345 25.95 6.50 15.62
N LEU A 346 25.68 5.42 14.89
CA LEU A 346 26.62 4.29 14.82
C LEU A 346 27.94 4.61 14.12
N PRO A 347 28.01 5.47 13.06
CA PRO A 347 29.28 5.90 12.49
C PRO A 347 30.20 6.65 13.47
N GLU A 348 29.64 7.24 14.53
CA GLU A 348 30.38 7.91 15.61
C GLU A 348 30.82 6.92 16.72
N GLY A 349 30.63 5.61 16.52
CA GLY A 349 30.96 4.59 17.50
C GLY A 349 30.01 4.56 18.72
N LYS A 350 28.78 5.12 18.59
CA LYS A 350 27.83 5.28 19.71
C LYS A 350 26.51 4.60 19.43
N ILE A 351 26.17 3.63 20.28
CA ILE A 351 24.84 3.03 20.33
C ILE A 351 23.94 3.89 21.20
N LEU A 352 22.76 4.27 20.64
CA LEU A 352 21.75 5.04 21.37
C LEU A 352 21.24 4.28 22.59
N PRO A 353 21.11 4.94 23.76
CA PRO A 353 20.46 4.34 24.91
C PRO A 353 18.96 4.18 24.75
N THR A 354 18.39 3.24 25.46
CA THR A 354 16.98 3.21 25.79
C THR A 354 16.74 4.19 26.94
N LEU A 355 16.17 5.36 26.63
CA LEU A 355 15.88 6.39 27.63
C LEU A 355 14.73 5.96 28.56
N ASN A 356 14.60 6.66 29.68
CA ASN A 356 13.58 6.44 30.71
C ASN A 356 13.66 5.01 31.31
N PHE A 357 14.78 4.32 31.14
CA PHE A 357 14.99 2.98 31.63
C PHE A 357 15.09 2.99 33.17
N THR A 358 14.33 2.13 33.83
CA THR A 358 14.35 1.98 35.28
C THR A 358 14.71 0.53 35.66
N THR A 359 13.81 -0.21 36.25
CA THR A 359 14.01 -1.63 36.58
C THR A 359 13.58 -2.50 35.41
N PRO A 360 14.40 -3.43 34.92
CA PRO A 360 14.00 -4.39 33.90
C PRO A 360 12.70 -5.10 34.27
N ARG A 361 11.81 -5.27 33.29
CA ARG A 361 10.59 -6.07 33.51
C ARG A 361 10.90 -7.56 33.55
N PRO A 362 10.06 -8.36 34.22
CA PRO A 362 10.19 -9.81 34.18
C PRO A 362 10.31 -10.34 32.76
N ASN A 363 11.27 -11.22 32.50
CA ASN A 363 11.63 -11.77 31.19
C ASN A 363 12.18 -10.77 30.15
N CYS A 364 12.51 -9.54 30.56
CA CYS A 364 13.25 -8.55 29.79
C CYS A 364 14.65 -8.39 30.45
N ASP A 365 15.56 -9.30 30.19
CA ASP A 365 16.83 -9.49 30.91
C ASP A 365 18.06 -9.45 29.99
N LEU A 366 17.98 -8.68 28.86
CA LEU A 366 19.10 -8.47 27.94
C LEU A 366 19.83 -7.12 28.24
N ASN A 367 20.89 -6.84 27.50
CA ASN A 367 21.60 -5.56 27.56
C ASN A 367 20.84 -4.50 26.74
N TYR A 368 19.92 -3.77 27.37
CA TYR A 368 19.08 -2.77 26.69
C TYR A 368 19.69 -1.36 26.61
N VAL A 369 20.98 -1.22 26.88
CA VAL A 369 21.71 0.07 26.87
C VAL A 369 20.96 1.15 27.66
N PRO A 370 20.88 1.06 28.99
CA PRO A 370 20.02 1.94 29.79
C PRO A 370 20.59 3.36 29.92
N ASN A 371 19.82 4.37 29.51
CA ASN A 371 19.97 5.82 29.72
C ASN A 371 21.25 6.51 29.24
N ASP A 372 22.35 5.79 29.03
CA ASP A 372 23.61 6.32 28.52
C ASP A 372 24.13 5.61 27.28
N PHE A 373 24.86 6.35 26.44
CA PHE A 373 25.47 5.78 25.24
C PHE A 373 26.39 4.62 25.59
N LEU A 374 26.35 3.57 24.78
CA LEU A 374 27.37 2.54 24.78
C LEU A 374 28.35 2.79 23.65
N GLU A 375 29.62 2.99 23.96
CA GLU A 375 30.68 3.07 22.96
C GLU A 375 31.01 1.69 22.44
N LYS A 376 30.78 1.47 21.14
CA LYS A 376 31.07 0.23 20.43
C LYS A 376 31.20 0.51 18.93
N ASP A 377 32.22 -0.04 18.32
CA ASP A 377 32.32 -0.08 16.86
C ASP A 377 31.29 -1.10 16.33
N VAL A 378 30.34 -0.62 15.55
CA VAL A 378 29.25 -1.41 14.97
C VAL A 378 29.46 -1.44 13.44
N ARG A 379 29.63 -2.62 12.89
CA ARG A 379 29.71 -2.83 11.45
C ARG A 379 28.34 -3.18 10.87
N LEU A 380 27.68 -4.19 11.46
CA LEU A 380 26.38 -4.68 11.06
C LEU A 380 25.38 -4.53 12.19
N PHE A 381 24.21 -4.02 11.87
CA PHE A 381 23.11 -3.96 12.82
C PHE A 381 21.82 -4.53 12.23
N MET A 382 20.98 -5.02 13.12
CA MET A 382 19.64 -5.54 12.81
C MET A 382 18.59 -4.55 13.30
N LYS A 383 17.61 -4.26 12.47
CA LYS A 383 16.45 -3.42 12.78
C LYS A 383 15.17 -4.24 12.71
N ASN A 384 14.44 -4.32 13.83
CA ASN A 384 13.19 -5.06 13.93
C ASN A 384 11.99 -4.13 14.09
N ASN A 385 10.88 -4.45 13.42
CA ASN A 385 9.57 -3.85 13.69
C ASN A 385 8.49 -4.93 13.64
N TYR A 386 7.52 -4.83 14.54
CA TYR A 386 6.36 -5.72 14.66
C TYR A 386 5.09 -4.89 14.70
N ALA A 387 4.01 -5.35 14.05
CA ALA A 387 2.80 -4.56 13.89
C ALA A 387 1.54 -5.29 14.35
N PHE A 388 0.51 -4.53 14.67
CA PHE A 388 -0.86 -5.04 14.72
C PHE A 388 -1.17 -5.76 13.40
N GLY A 389 -1.90 -6.86 13.49
CA GLY A 389 -2.10 -7.78 12.38
C GLY A 389 -1.04 -8.87 12.25
N GLY A 390 0.00 -8.85 13.12
CA GLY A 390 1.05 -9.85 13.12
C GLY A 390 2.04 -9.72 11.95
N ASN A 391 2.17 -8.54 11.36
CA ASN A 391 3.22 -8.24 10.39
C ASN A 391 4.54 -8.03 11.11
N ASN A 392 5.58 -8.76 10.71
CA ASN A 392 6.93 -8.67 11.27
C ASN A 392 7.91 -8.31 10.16
N CYS A 393 8.79 -7.36 10.42
CA CYS A 393 9.83 -6.92 9.47
C CYS A 393 11.19 -6.87 10.14
N CYS A 394 12.20 -7.27 9.38
CA CYS A 394 13.59 -7.20 9.79
C CYS A 394 14.46 -6.72 8.64
N ILE A 395 15.31 -5.72 8.91
CA ILE A 395 16.35 -5.24 7.99
C ILE A 395 17.70 -5.47 8.65
N ILE A 396 18.67 -5.96 7.88
CA ILE A 396 20.08 -5.93 8.25
C ILE A 396 20.77 -4.86 7.42
N ALA A 397 21.50 -3.98 8.09
CA ALA A 397 22.20 -2.88 7.42
C ALA A 397 23.65 -2.74 7.94
N SER A 398 24.49 -2.13 7.12
CA SER A 398 25.88 -1.81 7.40
C SER A 398 26.10 -0.30 7.39
N ILE A 399 26.91 0.20 8.33
CA ILE A 399 27.28 1.63 8.36
C ILE A 399 28.30 2.02 7.28
N LYS A 400 28.87 1.05 6.60
CA LYS A 400 29.80 1.24 5.47
C LYS A 400 29.48 0.23 4.37
N PRO A 401 29.71 0.58 3.11
CA PRO A 401 29.55 -0.38 2.02
C PRO A 401 30.34 -1.67 2.26
N GLN A 402 29.70 -2.81 2.06
CA GLN A 402 30.33 -4.13 2.23
C GLN A 402 31.33 -4.37 1.10
N GLN A 403 32.41 -5.12 1.39
CA GLN A 403 33.37 -5.55 0.37
C GLN A 403 32.99 -6.88 -0.31
N SER A 404 31.82 -7.42 -0.02
CA SER A 404 31.37 -8.69 -0.54
C SER A 404 31.05 -8.59 -2.04
N PRO A 405 31.41 -9.61 -2.86
CA PRO A 405 31.01 -9.65 -4.25
C PRO A 405 29.49 -9.73 -4.39
N PRO A 406 28.93 -9.24 -5.50
CA PRO A 406 27.50 -9.34 -5.76
C PRO A 406 27.01 -10.81 -5.71
N SER A 407 25.94 -11.07 -5.02
CA SER A 407 25.31 -12.38 -5.01
C SER A 407 24.51 -12.61 -6.30
N HIS A 408 24.31 -13.87 -6.67
CA HIS A 408 23.57 -14.25 -7.87
C HIS A 408 22.40 -15.18 -7.50
N TYR A 409 21.32 -15.12 -8.27
CA TYR A 409 20.24 -16.08 -8.18
C TYR A 409 19.78 -16.56 -9.56
N GLN A 410 19.20 -17.76 -9.58
CA GLN A 410 18.56 -18.30 -10.78
C GLN A 410 17.11 -17.79 -10.82
N ALA A 411 16.81 -16.92 -11.79
CA ALA A 411 15.45 -16.41 -11.94
C ALA A 411 14.48 -17.57 -12.22
N ARG A 412 13.42 -17.65 -11.39
CA ARG A 412 12.37 -18.64 -11.52
C ARG A 412 11.31 -18.16 -12.53
N ARG A 413 10.66 -19.10 -13.17
CA ARG A 413 9.45 -18.84 -13.97
C ARG A 413 8.26 -18.80 -13.02
N VAL A 414 7.34 -17.86 -13.24
CA VAL A 414 6.22 -17.61 -12.33
C VAL A 414 4.92 -18.03 -12.98
N ALA A 415 4.28 -19.04 -12.41
CA ALA A 415 3.02 -19.59 -12.86
C ALA A 415 1.84 -19.08 -12.03
N ILE A 416 0.69 -18.88 -12.64
CA ILE A 416 -0.61 -18.76 -11.98
C ILE A 416 -1.18 -20.18 -11.86
N THR A 417 -1.31 -20.66 -10.62
CA THR A 417 -1.78 -22.04 -10.33
C THR A 417 -3.14 -22.07 -9.63
N GLY A 418 -3.69 -20.93 -9.27
CA GLY A 418 -5.03 -20.85 -8.69
C GLY A 418 -5.61 -19.46 -8.83
N MET A 419 -6.93 -19.40 -8.99
CA MET A 419 -7.68 -18.17 -9.16
C MET A 419 -8.97 -18.23 -8.34
N GLY A 420 -9.38 -17.08 -7.78
CA GLY A 420 -10.65 -16.94 -7.08
C GLY A 420 -11.20 -15.54 -7.23
N ALA A 421 -12.52 -15.43 -7.29
CA ALA A 421 -13.21 -14.16 -7.43
C ALA A 421 -14.56 -14.18 -6.72
N VAL A 422 -14.97 -13.01 -6.24
CA VAL A 422 -16.31 -12.71 -5.71
C VAL A 422 -16.69 -11.34 -6.25
N THR A 423 -17.77 -11.25 -6.99
CA THR A 423 -18.26 -10.03 -7.62
C THR A 423 -19.79 -10.00 -7.64
N ALA A 424 -20.40 -8.89 -8.00
CA ALA A 424 -21.84 -8.82 -8.26
C ALA A 424 -22.29 -9.69 -9.45
N VAL A 425 -21.36 -10.06 -10.34
CA VAL A 425 -21.62 -10.93 -11.51
C VAL A 425 -21.69 -12.41 -11.10
N GLY A 426 -21.01 -12.80 -10.04
CA GLY A 426 -21.01 -14.15 -9.49
C GLY A 426 -20.24 -14.25 -8.18
N HIS A 427 -20.69 -15.07 -7.24
CA HIS A 427 -20.06 -15.27 -5.93
C HIS A 427 -18.87 -16.25 -5.98
N THR A 428 -18.67 -16.89 -7.12
CA THR A 428 -17.50 -17.71 -7.40
C THR A 428 -16.92 -17.34 -8.76
N LEU A 429 -15.63 -17.61 -8.95
CA LEU A 429 -14.97 -17.41 -10.24
C LEU A 429 -15.74 -18.09 -11.37
N ARG A 430 -16.21 -19.32 -11.14
CA ARG A 430 -16.94 -20.10 -12.14
C ARG A 430 -18.26 -19.43 -12.51
N GLU A 431 -19.08 -19.05 -11.52
CA GLU A 431 -20.35 -18.35 -11.76
C GLU A 431 -20.12 -17.04 -12.53
N MET A 432 -19.11 -16.25 -12.12
CA MET A 432 -18.73 -15.01 -12.79
C MET A 432 -18.41 -15.26 -14.28
N LEU A 433 -17.52 -16.22 -14.56
CA LEU A 433 -17.12 -16.56 -15.93
C LEU A 433 -18.29 -17.10 -16.76
N ASP A 434 -19.10 -18.00 -16.20
CA ASP A 434 -20.27 -18.58 -16.91
C ASP A 434 -21.30 -17.49 -17.24
N THR A 435 -21.57 -16.54 -16.33
CA THR A 435 -22.44 -15.37 -16.56
C THR A 435 -21.91 -14.49 -17.71
N MET A 436 -20.60 -14.22 -17.72
CA MET A 436 -19.98 -13.38 -18.75
C MET A 436 -20.02 -14.06 -20.13
N TRP A 437 -19.70 -15.35 -20.22
CA TRP A 437 -19.77 -16.08 -21.50
C TRP A 437 -21.20 -16.29 -21.99
N ALA A 438 -22.18 -16.35 -21.09
CA ALA A 438 -23.60 -16.32 -21.43
C ALA A 438 -24.10 -14.91 -21.83
N GLN A 439 -23.27 -13.89 -21.73
CA GLN A 439 -23.58 -12.48 -21.97
C GLN A 439 -24.83 -12.00 -21.21
N GLN A 440 -25.02 -12.50 -19.99
CA GLN A 440 -26.13 -12.10 -19.12
C GLN A 440 -25.78 -10.81 -18.39
N VAL A 441 -26.56 -9.75 -18.62
CA VAL A 441 -26.39 -8.48 -17.91
C VAL A 441 -26.56 -8.68 -16.41
N PRO A 442 -25.63 -8.18 -15.56
CA PRO A 442 -25.80 -8.27 -14.12
C PRO A 442 -27.09 -7.59 -13.67
N GLN A 443 -27.96 -8.35 -13.00
CA GLN A 443 -29.24 -7.84 -12.50
C GLN A 443 -29.14 -7.19 -11.11
N ASN A 444 -27.96 -7.23 -10.50
CA ASN A 444 -27.72 -6.79 -9.12
C ASN A 444 -27.32 -5.30 -9.03
N THR A 445 -27.83 -4.47 -9.93
CA THR A 445 -27.71 -3.03 -9.78
C THR A 445 -28.75 -2.55 -8.77
N ALA A 446 -28.34 -2.45 -7.50
CA ALA A 446 -29.19 -1.83 -6.51
C ALA A 446 -29.29 -0.33 -6.80
N LEU A 447 -30.51 0.15 -7.01
CA LEU A 447 -30.80 1.58 -7.04
C LEU A 447 -30.67 2.10 -5.60
N HIS A 448 -29.69 2.95 -5.37
CA HIS A 448 -29.67 3.78 -4.17
C HIS A 448 -29.85 5.24 -4.60
N THR A 449 -30.89 5.90 -4.14
CA THR A 449 -30.71 7.30 -3.73
C THR A 449 -29.50 7.30 -2.84
N LEU A 450 -28.51 8.17 -3.10
CA LEU A 450 -27.40 8.34 -2.17
C LEU A 450 -28.03 8.38 -0.79
N PRO A 451 -27.81 7.39 0.10
CA PRO A 451 -28.53 7.29 1.36
C PRO A 451 -27.95 8.30 2.35
N LEU A 452 -28.07 9.55 1.99
CA LEU A 452 -27.73 10.67 2.84
C LEU A 452 -28.88 10.78 3.85
N ASP A 453 -28.57 10.58 5.13
CA ASP A 453 -29.47 10.98 6.17
C ASP A 453 -29.68 12.51 6.17
N GLU A 454 -30.67 13.00 6.89
CA GLU A 454 -30.99 14.43 6.89
C GLU A 454 -29.82 15.30 7.39
N GLU A 455 -28.98 14.77 8.30
CA GLU A 455 -27.79 15.47 8.81
C GLU A 455 -26.73 15.60 7.72
N MET A 456 -26.43 14.53 7.01
CA MET A 456 -25.50 14.53 5.87
C MET A 456 -26.01 15.44 4.73
N ARG A 457 -27.31 15.40 4.42
CA ARG A 457 -27.89 16.27 3.37
C ARG A 457 -27.71 17.75 3.72
N ARG A 458 -27.96 18.12 4.98
CA ARG A 458 -27.77 19.50 5.45
C ARG A 458 -26.31 19.92 5.36
N ASP A 459 -25.40 19.08 5.81
CA ASP A 459 -23.96 19.37 5.85
C ASP A 459 -23.40 19.49 4.43
N LEU A 460 -23.81 18.64 3.51
CA LEU A 460 -23.43 18.71 2.11
C LEU A 460 -24.01 19.91 1.41
N ARG A 461 -25.26 20.28 1.70
CA ARG A 461 -25.87 21.50 1.19
C ARG A 461 -25.04 22.71 1.60
N GLU A 462 -24.68 22.83 2.87
CA GLU A 462 -23.85 23.93 3.37
C GLU A 462 -22.49 24.01 2.64
N ILE A 463 -21.84 22.84 2.40
CA ILE A 463 -20.58 22.76 1.67
C ILE A 463 -20.76 23.24 0.23
N LEU A 464 -21.76 22.74 -0.49
CA LEU A 464 -22.01 23.08 -1.90
C LEU A 464 -22.45 24.57 -2.05
N GLU A 465 -23.22 25.10 -1.12
CA GLU A 465 -23.58 26.53 -1.08
C GLU A 465 -22.36 27.41 -0.87
N ARG A 466 -21.42 27.04 0.00
CA ARG A 466 -20.14 27.74 0.18
C ARG A 466 -19.32 27.74 -1.10
N ILE A 467 -19.21 26.63 -1.82
CA ILE A 467 -18.48 26.56 -3.09
C ILE A 467 -19.14 27.46 -4.14
N ASN A 468 -20.45 27.45 -4.25
CA ASN A 468 -21.17 28.29 -5.20
C ASN A 468 -21.04 29.78 -4.92
N HIS A 469 -20.89 30.20 -3.66
CA HIS A 469 -20.82 31.61 -3.26
C HIS A 469 -19.39 32.13 -3.08
N ASN A 470 -18.39 31.23 -2.91
CA ASN A 470 -17.02 31.63 -2.63
C ASN A 470 -16.21 31.79 -3.94
N ARG A 471 -15.95 33.04 -4.32
CA ARG A 471 -15.16 33.38 -5.52
C ARG A 471 -13.66 33.04 -5.39
N ASP A 472 -13.20 32.72 -4.19
CA ASP A 472 -11.81 32.34 -3.89
C ASP A 472 -11.53 30.83 -4.04
N THR A 473 -12.53 30.05 -4.46
CA THR A 473 -12.33 28.62 -4.73
C THR A 473 -11.54 28.44 -6.03
N ARG A 474 -10.62 27.49 -6.06
CA ARG A 474 -9.79 27.18 -7.23
C ARG A 474 -10.65 27.02 -8.50
N GLU A 475 -10.14 27.51 -9.59
CA GLU A 475 -10.80 27.55 -10.90
C GLU A 475 -11.39 26.19 -11.31
N TYR A 476 -10.74 25.06 -10.96
CA TYR A 476 -11.24 23.73 -11.29
C TYR A 476 -12.47 23.33 -10.46
N LEU A 477 -12.54 23.67 -9.17
CA LEU A 477 -13.74 23.45 -8.34
C LEU A 477 -14.88 24.33 -8.81
N HIS A 478 -14.59 25.56 -9.17
CA HIS A 478 -15.61 26.49 -9.70
C HIS A 478 -16.11 26.07 -11.08
N ARG A 479 -15.26 25.52 -11.95
CA ARG A 479 -15.68 24.94 -13.23
C ARG A 479 -16.55 23.70 -13.04
N ARG A 480 -16.31 22.94 -12.00
CA ARG A 480 -17.00 21.66 -11.72
C ARG A 480 -18.29 21.85 -10.97
N PHE A 481 -18.31 22.75 -9.98
CA PHE A 481 -19.41 22.91 -9.04
C PHE A 481 -20.07 24.30 -9.12
N GLY A 482 -19.48 25.27 -9.79
CA GLY A 482 -20.03 26.60 -9.94
C GLY A 482 -21.31 26.60 -10.79
N GLY A 483 -22.40 27.15 -10.26
CA GLY A 483 -23.71 27.17 -10.91
C GLY A 483 -24.48 25.84 -10.85
N MET A 484 -24.06 24.90 -10.02
CA MET A 484 -24.70 23.62 -9.80
C MET A 484 -26.07 23.83 -9.11
N ASP A 485 -27.08 23.09 -9.54
CA ASP A 485 -28.33 22.94 -8.81
C ASP A 485 -28.10 21.97 -7.65
N ILE A 486 -27.98 22.53 -6.44
CA ILE A 486 -27.63 21.78 -5.21
C ILE A 486 -28.74 20.78 -4.86
N ASP A 487 -29.99 21.13 -5.06
CA ASP A 487 -31.09 20.21 -4.78
C ASP A 487 -31.06 19.01 -5.74
N ALA A 488 -30.87 19.28 -7.03
CA ALA A 488 -30.70 18.20 -8.02
C ALA A 488 -29.48 17.34 -7.74
N GLU A 489 -28.38 17.92 -7.25
CA GLU A 489 -27.16 17.18 -6.88
C GLU A 489 -27.37 16.26 -5.67
N LEU A 490 -28.07 16.78 -4.63
CA LEU A 490 -28.39 16.01 -3.42
C LEU A 490 -29.46 14.92 -3.65
N GLU A 491 -30.22 15.04 -4.73
CA GLU A 491 -31.22 14.05 -5.14
C GLU A 491 -30.70 13.06 -6.19
N LYS A 492 -29.42 13.17 -6.61
CA LYS A 492 -28.84 12.22 -7.57
C LYS A 492 -29.02 10.79 -7.07
N THR A 493 -29.56 9.98 -7.97
CA THR A 493 -29.64 8.53 -7.78
C THR A 493 -28.45 7.88 -8.47
N GLY A 494 -27.75 7.01 -7.76
CA GLY A 494 -26.67 6.19 -8.33
C GLY A 494 -26.95 4.72 -8.15
N GLY A 495 -26.55 3.90 -9.12
CA GLY A 495 -26.52 2.45 -8.97
C GLY A 495 -25.12 2.00 -8.55
N ASN A 496 -25.03 0.84 -7.95
CA ASN A 496 -23.77 0.13 -7.75
C ASN A 496 -23.94 -1.35 -8.01
N HIS A 497 -22.88 -2.01 -8.40
CA HIS A 497 -22.80 -3.46 -8.48
C HIS A 497 -22.51 -4.05 -7.12
N GLN A 498 -23.59 -4.22 -6.34
CA GLN A 498 -23.53 -4.77 -5.00
C GLN A 498 -23.59 -6.29 -5.01
N ILE A 499 -22.79 -6.92 -4.16
CA ILE A 499 -22.88 -8.36 -3.89
C ILE A 499 -24.05 -8.62 -2.95
N SER A 500 -25.14 -9.16 -3.49
CA SER A 500 -26.34 -9.48 -2.76
C SER A 500 -26.51 -10.99 -2.59
N GLY A 501 -27.23 -11.41 -1.52
CA GLY A 501 -27.55 -12.82 -1.30
C GLY A 501 -26.36 -13.70 -0.84
N LEU A 502 -25.22 -13.12 -0.56
CA LEU A 502 -24.06 -13.83 -0.04
C LEU A 502 -24.30 -14.21 1.43
N ASP A 503 -24.25 -15.50 1.75
CA ASP A 503 -24.25 -15.98 3.14
C ASP A 503 -22.83 -16.45 3.52
N PRO A 504 -22.07 -15.62 4.23
CA PRO A 504 -20.69 -15.96 4.62
C PRO A 504 -20.59 -17.25 5.44
N ARG A 505 -21.64 -17.62 6.19
CA ARG A 505 -21.65 -18.82 7.05
C ARG A 505 -21.60 -20.12 6.26
N LYS A 506 -22.08 -20.10 5.02
CA LYS A 506 -22.02 -21.28 4.13
C LYS A 506 -20.59 -21.61 3.71
N VAL A 507 -19.73 -20.62 3.61
CA VAL A 507 -18.36 -20.76 3.09
C VAL A 507 -17.32 -20.69 4.22
N LEU A 508 -17.48 -19.79 5.16
CA LEU A 508 -16.52 -19.53 6.25
C LEU A 508 -16.84 -20.37 7.50
N ARG A 509 -16.68 -21.68 7.43
CA ARG A 509 -17.04 -22.62 8.51
C ARG A 509 -16.27 -22.43 9.82
N ARG A 510 -15.17 -21.70 9.85
CA ARG A 510 -14.24 -21.56 10.98
C ARG A 510 -14.08 -20.12 11.46
N PHE A 511 -14.75 -19.18 10.84
CA PHE A 511 -14.64 -17.77 11.14
C PHE A 511 -15.95 -17.28 11.75
N ASP A 512 -15.87 -16.41 12.78
CA ASP A 512 -17.07 -15.75 13.32
C ASP A 512 -17.38 -14.56 12.42
N PRO A 513 -18.41 -14.62 11.55
CA PRO A 513 -18.72 -13.53 10.62
C PRO A 513 -19.14 -12.23 11.32
N ARG A 514 -19.36 -12.26 12.64
CA ARG A 514 -19.63 -11.06 13.44
C ARG A 514 -18.37 -10.28 13.76
N LYS A 515 -17.19 -10.87 13.54
CA LYS A 515 -15.87 -10.25 13.75
C LYS A 515 -15.22 -9.79 12.46
N ALA A 516 -15.71 -10.21 11.29
CA ALA A 516 -15.22 -9.77 10.00
C ALA A 516 -16.08 -8.64 9.47
N ASP A 517 -15.42 -7.68 8.85
CA ASP A 517 -16.06 -6.73 7.96
C ASP A 517 -16.42 -7.38 6.62
N LEU A 518 -17.18 -6.66 5.81
CA LEU A 518 -17.66 -7.15 4.53
C LEU A 518 -16.52 -7.41 3.56
N ILE A 519 -15.56 -6.48 3.48
CA ILE A 519 -14.40 -6.60 2.58
C ILE A 519 -13.51 -7.79 2.95
N SER A 520 -13.26 -8.05 4.24
CA SER A 520 -12.53 -9.24 4.71
C SER A 520 -13.26 -10.53 4.34
N THR A 521 -14.59 -10.51 4.34
CA THR A 521 -15.41 -11.64 3.90
C THR A 521 -15.21 -11.92 2.41
N PHE A 522 -15.25 -10.90 1.55
CA PHE A 522 -14.98 -11.04 0.12
C PHE A 522 -13.58 -11.58 -0.15
N ALA A 523 -12.57 -10.99 0.51
CA ALA A 523 -11.19 -11.41 0.41
C ALA A 523 -10.98 -12.89 0.80
N LEU A 524 -11.56 -13.33 1.93
CA LEU A 524 -11.49 -14.71 2.38
C LEU A 524 -12.16 -15.70 1.41
N LEU A 525 -13.29 -15.31 0.82
CA LEU A 525 -13.98 -16.13 -0.16
C LEU A 525 -13.16 -16.32 -1.43
N ALA A 526 -12.60 -15.23 -1.97
CA ALA A 526 -11.74 -15.29 -3.15
C ALA A 526 -10.44 -16.08 -2.86
N LEU A 527 -9.84 -15.86 -1.68
CA LEU A 527 -8.66 -16.61 -1.21
C LEU A 527 -8.93 -18.11 -1.13
N THR A 528 -10.04 -18.50 -0.51
CA THR A 528 -10.42 -19.92 -0.37
C THR A 528 -10.60 -20.59 -1.73
N GLN A 529 -11.20 -19.88 -2.69
CA GLN A 529 -11.34 -20.38 -4.08
C GLN A 529 -9.97 -20.54 -4.75
N ALA A 530 -9.10 -19.51 -4.67
CA ALA A 530 -7.76 -19.55 -5.29
C ALA A 530 -6.91 -20.69 -4.71
N MET A 531 -6.98 -20.92 -3.39
CA MET A 531 -6.29 -22.04 -2.75
C MET A 531 -6.85 -23.40 -3.17
N ALA A 532 -8.17 -23.53 -3.27
CA ALA A 532 -8.82 -24.75 -3.73
C ALA A 532 -8.48 -25.08 -5.18
N ASP A 533 -8.52 -24.08 -6.07
CA ASP A 533 -8.15 -24.20 -7.48
C ASP A 533 -6.67 -24.59 -7.65
N ALA A 534 -5.79 -24.04 -6.81
CA ALA A 534 -4.38 -24.42 -6.74
C ALA A 534 -4.15 -25.83 -6.14
N GLY A 535 -5.19 -26.55 -5.72
CA GLY A 535 -5.07 -27.86 -5.07
C GLY A 535 -4.41 -27.81 -3.68
N ARG A 536 -4.48 -26.63 -3.00
CA ARG A 536 -3.89 -26.44 -1.67
C ARG A 536 -4.88 -26.80 -0.56
N LYS A 537 -4.39 -27.51 0.47
CA LYS A 537 -5.16 -27.80 1.68
C LYS A 537 -4.83 -26.77 2.75
N ILE A 538 -5.85 -26.01 3.14
CA ILE A 538 -5.86 -25.06 4.24
C ILE A 538 -5.18 -25.69 5.48
N LYS A 539 -4.34 -24.93 6.21
CA LYS A 539 -3.58 -25.29 7.42
C LYS A 539 -2.30 -26.12 7.26
N ARG A 540 -2.12 -26.90 6.21
CA ARG A 540 -0.90 -27.72 6.08
C ARG A 540 0.24 -26.94 5.41
N ASP A 541 -0.12 -26.05 4.51
CA ASP A 541 0.80 -25.37 3.61
C ASP A 541 1.01 -23.88 3.93
N GLY A 542 0.28 -23.34 4.92
CA GLY A 542 0.27 -21.90 5.23
C GLY A 542 1.62 -21.32 5.69
N GLN A 543 2.48 -22.13 6.31
CA GLN A 543 3.78 -21.67 6.79
C GLN A 543 4.76 -21.27 5.69
N THR A 544 4.60 -21.80 4.48
CA THR A 544 5.46 -21.50 3.32
C THR A 544 4.80 -20.57 2.31
N LEU A 545 3.56 -20.16 2.58
CA LEU A 545 2.78 -19.29 1.70
C LEU A 545 2.96 -17.83 2.10
N GLY A 546 3.31 -16.98 1.12
CA GLY A 546 3.28 -15.53 1.27
C GLY A 546 1.93 -14.96 0.85
N MET A 547 1.64 -13.73 1.28
CA MET A 547 0.47 -12.98 0.86
C MET A 547 0.80 -11.50 0.66
N ILE A 548 0.48 -10.97 -0.51
CA ILE A 548 0.55 -9.54 -0.82
C ILE A 548 -0.86 -9.09 -1.20
N PHE A 549 -1.39 -8.15 -0.45
CA PHE A 549 -2.78 -7.73 -0.59
C PHE A 549 -2.90 -6.28 -1.05
N GLY A 550 -3.68 -6.02 -2.09
CA GLY A 550 -3.99 -4.70 -2.61
C GLY A 550 -5.35 -4.19 -2.12
N MET A 551 -5.45 -2.90 -1.79
CA MET A 551 -6.70 -2.26 -1.41
C MET A 551 -6.75 -0.80 -1.87
N ALA A 552 -7.94 -0.27 -2.06
CA ALA A 552 -8.12 1.13 -2.39
C ALA A 552 -8.57 1.94 -1.16
N LYS A 553 -9.67 1.58 -0.54
CA LYS A 553 -10.30 2.34 0.55
C LYS A 553 -10.27 1.62 1.91
N GLY A 554 -9.96 0.32 1.91
CA GLY A 554 -9.95 -0.49 3.14
C GLY A 554 -11.33 -0.77 3.72
N PRO A 555 -11.44 -1.08 5.03
CA PRO A 555 -12.66 -1.56 5.67
C PRO A 555 -13.65 -0.43 6.01
N GLN A 556 -14.24 0.20 5.00
CA GLN A 556 -15.05 1.42 5.12
C GLN A 556 -16.23 1.29 6.08
N SER A 557 -16.94 0.18 6.05
CA SER A 557 -18.08 -0.05 6.96
C SER A 557 -17.66 -0.14 8.43
N THR A 558 -16.47 -0.69 8.72
CA THR A 558 -15.92 -0.71 10.09
C THR A 558 -15.36 0.64 10.49
N VAL A 559 -14.70 1.35 9.57
CA VAL A 559 -14.24 2.72 9.79
C VAL A 559 -15.42 3.63 10.14
N ASP A 560 -16.53 3.58 9.39
CA ASP A 560 -17.73 4.36 9.67
C ASP A 560 -18.31 4.07 11.08
N ARG A 561 -18.46 2.78 11.45
CA ARG A 561 -18.92 2.41 12.79
C ARG A 561 -17.98 2.88 13.90
N TYR A 562 -16.67 2.80 13.67
CA TYR A 562 -15.68 3.27 14.61
C TYR A 562 -15.73 4.78 14.78
N LEU A 563 -15.73 5.55 13.68
CA LEU A 563 -15.82 7.02 13.71
C LEU A 563 -17.10 7.51 14.38
N LYS A 564 -18.26 6.88 14.11
CA LYS A 564 -19.50 7.17 14.82
C LYS A 564 -19.44 6.90 16.33
N SER A 565 -18.56 6.00 16.77
CA SER A 565 -18.38 5.72 18.21
C SER A 565 -17.50 6.74 18.92
N LEU A 566 -16.80 7.62 18.20
CA LEU A 566 -15.95 8.67 18.78
C LEU A 566 -16.77 9.75 19.51
N PHE A 567 -18.01 9.97 19.12
CA PHE A 567 -18.83 11.02 19.72
C PHE A 567 -20.05 10.45 20.43
N PRO A 568 -20.44 11.06 21.55
CA PRO A 568 -19.98 12.34 22.08
C PRO A 568 -18.69 12.30 22.93
N ASP A 569 -18.12 11.12 23.22
CA ASP A 569 -16.99 10.98 24.15
C ASP A 569 -15.88 10.09 23.57
N PRO A 570 -14.80 10.69 23.02
CA PRO A 570 -13.69 9.94 22.43
C PRO A 570 -12.97 9.00 23.39
N THR A 571 -13.12 9.16 24.71
CA THR A 571 -12.52 8.26 25.71
C THR A 571 -13.25 6.92 25.82
N LYS A 572 -14.46 6.82 25.27
CA LYS A 572 -15.36 5.65 25.34
C LYS A 572 -15.59 4.99 23.99
N VAL A 573 -14.68 5.13 23.05
CA VAL A 573 -14.80 4.51 21.72
C VAL A 573 -14.94 2.99 21.80
N ARG A 574 -15.56 2.40 20.79
CA ARG A 574 -15.69 0.95 20.69
C ARG A 574 -14.34 0.29 20.40
N THR A 575 -13.68 -0.22 21.42
CA THR A 575 -12.37 -0.87 21.32
C THR A 575 -12.33 -2.06 20.37
N SER A 576 -13.47 -2.74 20.19
CA SER A 576 -13.58 -3.87 19.26
C SER A 576 -13.54 -3.47 17.78
N GLU A 577 -13.88 -2.21 17.45
CA GLU A 577 -13.91 -1.71 16.07
C GLU A 577 -12.54 -1.13 15.63
N PHE A 578 -11.74 -0.61 16.58
CA PHE A 578 -10.47 0.05 16.24
C PHE A 578 -9.48 -0.86 15.48
N PRO A 579 -9.18 -2.09 15.92
CA PRO A 579 -8.29 -2.97 15.15
C PRO A 579 -8.86 -3.31 13.77
N GLY A 580 -10.18 -3.45 13.68
CA GLY A 580 -10.89 -3.71 12.42
C GLY A 580 -10.93 -2.53 11.45
N SER A 581 -10.64 -1.30 11.91
CA SER A 581 -10.59 -0.10 11.06
C SER A 581 -9.22 0.13 10.39
N LEU A 582 -8.20 -0.65 10.76
CA LEU A 582 -6.87 -0.51 10.18
C LEU A 582 -6.83 -1.11 8.75
N MET A 583 -6.06 -0.47 7.87
CA MET A 583 -5.97 -0.89 6.46
C MET A 583 -5.47 -2.34 6.30
N ASN A 584 -4.52 -2.79 7.11
CA ASN A 584 -3.96 -4.15 7.01
C ASN A 584 -4.83 -5.25 7.62
N VAL A 585 -5.98 -4.94 8.21
CA VAL A 585 -6.84 -5.92 8.90
C VAL A 585 -7.31 -7.03 7.96
N ILE A 586 -7.59 -6.70 6.69
CA ILE A 586 -8.08 -7.66 5.70
C ILE A 586 -7.05 -8.77 5.46
N ALA A 587 -5.79 -8.38 5.21
CA ALA A 587 -4.68 -9.33 5.08
C ALA A 587 -4.46 -10.13 6.38
N THR A 588 -4.67 -9.50 7.53
CA THR A 588 -4.61 -10.14 8.85
C THR A 588 -5.65 -11.24 8.99
N PHE A 589 -6.91 -10.96 8.71
CA PHE A 589 -7.98 -11.97 8.77
C PHE A 589 -7.72 -13.12 7.82
N CYS A 590 -7.30 -12.85 6.59
CA CYS A 590 -6.90 -13.87 5.62
C CYS A 590 -5.75 -14.74 6.17
N SER A 591 -4.71 -14.11 6.73
CA SER A 591 -3.55 -14.83 7.28
C SER A 591 -3.91 -15.68 8.49
N ILE A 592 -4.73 -15.17 9.41
CA ILE A 592 -5.19 -15.93 10.60
C ILE A 592 -6.07 -17.11 10.17
N SER A 593 -7.01 -16.89 9.25
CA SER A 593 -7.91 -17.94 8.76
C SER A 593 -7.15 -19.11 8.13
N GLU A 594 -6.19 -18.81 7.26
CA GLU A 594 -5.47 -19.79 6.46
C GLU A 594 -4.07 -20.13 6.99
N SER A 595 -3.69 -19.56 8.16
CA SER A 595 -2.39 -19.74 8.80
C SER A 595 -1.21 -19.35 7.89
N ILE A 596 -1.34 -18.26 7.14
CA ILE A 596 -0.32 -17.75 6.22
C ILE A 596 0.76 -17.03 7.01
N LYS A 597 1.98 -17.56 7.00
CA LYS A 597 3.11 -17.09 7.84
C LYS A 597 4.33 -16.64 7.05
N GLY A 598 4.31 -16.75 5.73
CA GLY A 598 5.40 -16.29 4.85
C GLY A 598 5.44 -14.77 4.73
N TYR A 599 6.02 -14.28 3.64
CA TYR A 599 6.03 -12.84 3.32
C TYR A 599 4.61 -12.28 3.34
N ASN A 600 4.41 -11.20 4.09
CA ASN A 600 3.10 -10.58 4.23
C ASN A 600 3.23 -9.06 4.16
N THR A 601 2.50 -8.45 3.22
CA THR A 601 2.40 -6.98 3.13
C THR A 601 1.07 -6.55 2.52
N SER A 602 0.68 -5.30 2.77
CA SER A 602 -0.52 -4.67 2.24
C SER A 602 -0.17 -3.39 1.50
N LEU A 603 -0.65 -3.27 0.26
CA LEU A 603 -0.49 -2.10 -0.60
C LEU A 603 -1.83 -1.36 -0.71
N ALA A 604 -1.81 -0.06 -0.47
CA ALA A 604 -3.01 0.78 -0.50
C ALA A 604 -2.92 1.86 -1.60
N THR A 605 -2.46 1.46 -2.78
CA THR A 605 -2.16 2.35 -3.92
C THR A 605 -3.42 2.79 -4.69
N GLY A 606 -4.62 2.37 -4.26
CA GLY A 606 -5.89 2.72 -4.90
C GLY A 606 -6.31 1.74 -6.00
N ILE A 607 -6.91 2.27 -7.07
CA ILE A 607 -7.35 1.48 -8.23
C ILE A 607 -6.15 0.65 -8.74
N ASN A 608 -6.39 -0.64 -9.03
CA ASN A 608 -5.35 -1.59 -9.45
C ASN A 608 -4.24 -1.88 -8.41
N ALA A 609 -4.43 -1.59 -7.12
CA ALA A 609 -3.48 -2.00 -6.08
C ALA A 609 -3.21 -3.52 -6.07
N GLY A 610 -4.17 -4.33 -6.51
CA GLY A 610 -4.00 -5.77 -6.75
C GLY A 610 -2.95 -6.10 -7.80
N LEU A 611 -2.78 -5.27 -8.85
CA LEU A 611 -1.68 -5.42 -9.81
C LEU A 611 -0.34 -5.03 -9.18
N GLY A 612 -0.31 -4.02 -8.31
CA GLY A 612 0.87 -3.73 -7.48
C GLY A 612 1.26 -4.94 -6.62
N ALA A 613 0.27 -5.57 -5.96
CA ALA A 613 0.46 -6.82 -5.21
C ALA A 613 0.98 -7.95 -6.10
N LEU A 614 0.45 -8.09 -7.31
CA LEU A 614 0.89 -9.10 -8.28
C LEU A 614 2.34 -8.87 -8.71
N THR A 615 2.74 -7.64 -9.04
CA THR A 615 4.11 -7.35 -9.48
C THR A 615 5.11 -7.63 -8.37
N TYR A 616 4.80 -7.29 -7.12
CA TYR A 616 5.67 -7.61 -6.00
C TYR A 616 5.68 -9.12 -5.69
N GLY A 617 4.54 -9.79 -5.70
CA GLY A 617 4.47 -11.26 -5.57
C GLY A 617 5.25 -12.00 -6.66
N TYR A 618 5.18 -11.51 -7.91
CA TYR A 618 5.98 -12.03 -9.02
C TYR A 618 7.48 -11.95 -8.72
N GLU A 619 7.97 -10.82 -8.22
CA GLU A 619 9.39 -10.67 -7.87
C GLU A 619 9.80 -11.62 -6.73
N LEU A 620 8.97 -11.80 -5.70
CA LEU A 620 9.27 -12.72 -4.60
C LEU A 620 9.42 -14.17 -5.08
N VAL A 621 8.56 -14.62 -6.00
CA VAL A 621 8.66 -15.97 -6.56
C VAL A 621 9.83 -16.07 -7.52
N ARG A 622 10.02 -15.09 -8.40
CA ARG A 622 11.10 -15.03 -9.39
C ARG A 622 12.48 -15.10 -8.75
N GLN A 623 12.66 -14.46 -7.60
CA GLN A 623 13.91 -14.45 -6.83
C GLN A 623 14.08 -15.67 -5.90
N ALA A 624 13.15 -16.58 -5.86
CA ALA A 624 13.12 -17.71 -4.93
C ALA A 624 13.08 -17.30 -3.44
N LEU A 625 12.61 -16.09 -3.12
CA LEU A 625 12.38 -15.64 -1.74
C LEU A 625 11.15 -16.32 -1.14
N GLN A 626 10.14 -16.55 -1.98
CA GLN A 626 8.93 -17.33 -1.63
C GLN A 626 8.61 -18.31 -2.77
N PRO A 627 8.38 -19.60 -2.49
CA PRO A 627 7.99 -20.56 -3.52
C PRO A 627 6.57 -20.32 -4.04
N GLN A 628 5.73 -19.69 -3.20
CA GLN A 628 4.32 -19.44 -3.46
C GLN A 628 3.86 -18.17 -2.77
N VAL A 629 3.05 -17.38 -3.47
CA VAL A 629 2.48 -16.13 -2.95
C VAL A 629 1.03 -15.99 -3.42
N ILE A 630 0.11 -15.73 -2.50
CA ILE A 630 -1.22 -15.22 -2.84
C ILE A 630 -1.11 -13.72 -3.08
N VAL A 631 -1.67 -13.29 -4.20
CA VAL A 631 -1.76 -11.88 -4.57
C VAL A 631 -3.18 -11.53 -5.00
N GLY A 632 -3.60 -10.31 -4.76
CA GLY A 632 -4.92 -9.86 -5.18
C GLY A 632 -5.38 -8.63 -4.42
N GLY A 633 -6.68 -8.39 -4.43
CA GLY A 633 -7.27 -7.28 -3.73
C GLY A 633 -8.76 -7.47 -3.49
N ALA A 634 -9.32 -6.59 -2.67
CA ALA A 634 -10.75 -6.50 -2.43
C ALA A 634 -11.14 -5.07 -2.10
N ASP A 635 -12.39 -4.74 -2.39
CA ASP A 635 -13.03 -3.48 -2.00
C ASP A 635 -14.49 -3.68 -1.65
N GLU A 636 -14.95 -2.87 -0.69
CA GLU A 636 -16.36 -2.59 -0.42
C GLU A 636 -16.62 -1.12 -0.74
N ASN A 637 -17.64 -0.84 -1.53
CA ASN A 637 -17.94 0.52 -1.98
C ASN A 637 -19.30 1.03 -1.49
N MET A 638 -19.76 0.55 -0.34
CA MET A 638 -21.17 0.67 0.06
C MET A 638 -21.43 1.72 1.15
N GLY A 639 -20.42 2.41 1.63
CA GLY A 639 -20.65 3.52 2.57
C GLY A 639 -21.30 4.71 1.85
N PRO A 640 -22.40 5.29 2.38
CA PRO A 640 -23.05 6.46 1.75
C PRO A 640 -22.10 7.61 1.50
N PHE A 641 -21.25 7.90 2.47
CA PHE A 641 -20.26 8.96 2.40
C PHE A 641 -19.20 8.68 1.32
N THR A 642 -18.71 7.45 1.24
CA THR A 642 -17.71 7.03 0.24
C THR A 642 -18.26 7.13 -1.17
N LEU A 643 -19.48 6.67 -1.41
CA LEU A 643 -20.16 6.78 -2.71
C LEU A 643 -20.34 8.24 -3.12
N TYR A 644 -20.72 9.09 -2.17
CA TYR A 644 -20.89 10.51 -2.43
C TYR A 644 -19.56 11.19 -2.79
N MET A 645 -18.49 10.95 -2.04
CA MET A 645 -17.17 11.49 -2.33
C MET A 645 -16.64 11.00 -3.67
N GLN A 646 -16.90 9.75 -4.02
CA GLN A 646 -16.56 9.20 -5.32
C GLN A 646 -17.35 9.86 -6.45
N ALA A 647 -18.64 10.11 -6.25
CA ALA A 647 -19.47 10.84 -7.21
C ALA A 647 -18.98 12.28 -7.43
N LEU A 648 -18.54 12.95 -6.35
CA LEU A 648 -17.96 14.30 -6.45
C LEU A 648 -16.59 14.30 -7.12
N SER A 649 -15.75 13.30 -6.90
CA SER A 649 -14.40 13.23 -7.45
C SER A 649 -14.34 12.68 -8.88
N SER A 650 -15.36 11.95 -9.34
CA SER A 650 -15.38 11.36 -10.68
C SER A 650 -15.72 12.39 -11.78
N PRO A 651 -15.03 12.37 -12.93
CA PRO A 651 -15.41 13.14 -14.12
C PRO A 651 -16.67 12.60 -14.80
N LEU A 652 -17.12 11.38 -14.44
CA LEU A 652 -18.30 10.73 -14.99
C LEU A 652 -19.43 10.79 -13.95
N GLN A 653 -20.67 10.82 -14.44
CA GLN A 653 -21.84 10.74 -13.59
C GLN A 653 -22.06 9.28 -13.14
N LEU A 654 -22.46 9.09 -11.87
CA LEU A 654 -22.99 7.81 -11.42
C LEU A 654 -24.23 7.45 -12.23
N THR A 655 -24.32 6.23 -12.70
CA THR A 655 -25.51 5.70 -13.39
C THR A 655 -26.06 4.48 -12.68
N HIS A 656 -27.35 4.24 -12.85
CA HIS A 656 -28.05 3.04 -12.41
C HIS A 656 -28.31 2.05 -13.56
N ASP A 657 -28.00 2.46 -14.79
CA ASP A 657 -28.09 1.61 -15.97
C ASP A 657 -26.71 1.04 -16.28
N ALA A 658 -26.55 -0.27 -16.09
CA ALA A 658 -25.29 -0.95 -16.40
C ALA A 658 -24.83 -0.72 -17.84
N SER A 659 -25.77 -0.60 -18.77
CA SER A 659 -25.48 -0.38 -20.19
C SER A 659 -24.95 1.03 -20.49
N ALA A 660 -25.08 1.97 -19.57
CA ALA A 660 -24.51 3.33 -19.68
C ALA A 660 -23.01 3.37 -19.32
N PHE A 661 -22.47 2.34 -18.65
CA PHE A 661 -21.04 2.26 -18.40
C PHE A 661 -20.31 1.72 -19.64
N GLN A 662 -19.99 2.60 -20.57
CA GLN A 662 -19.43 2.29 -21.91
C GLN A 662 -17.98 2.76 -22.00
N VAL A 663 -17.04 1.84 -21.80
CA VAL A 663 -15.61 2.13 -21.96
C VAL A 663 -15.26 2.36 -23.43
N TYR A 664 -14.35 3.30 -23.70
CA TYR A 664 -13.95 3.76 -25.05
C TYR A 664 -15.08 4.30 -25.91
N SER A 665 -16.20 4.67 -25.32
CA SER A 665 -17.29 5.31 -26.06
C SER A 665 -16.88 6.71 -26.54
N ALA A 666 -17.32 7.07 -27.75
CA ALA A 666 -17.22 8.43 -28.25
C ALA A 666 -18.05 9.45 -27.44
N GLN A 667 -19.03 8.95 -26.70
CA GLN A 667 -19.92 9.72 -25.83
C GLN A 667 -20.10 8.99 -24.48
N PRO A 668 -19.14 9.12 -23.55
CA PRO A 668 -19.26 8.50 -22.23
C PRO A 668 -20.52 9.00 -21.49
N GLN A 669 -21.33 8.07 -20.96
CA GLN A 669 -22.59 8.40 -20.31
C GLN A 669 -22.54 8.30 -18.79
N GLY A 670 -21.63 7.49 -18.25
CA GLY A 670 -21.52 7.32 -16.82
C GLY A 670 -20.68 6.13 -16.41
N TYR A 671 -20.62 5.88 -15.10
CA TYR A 671 -19.97 4.69 -14.54
C TYR A 671 -20.77 4.12 -13.39
N ILE A 672 -20.50 2.88 -13.05
CA ILE A 672 -21.09 2.18 -11.91
C ILE A 672 -19.97 1.76 -10.96
N PRO A 673 -19.99 2.16 -9.67
CA PRO A 673 -19.12 1.58 -8.67
C PRO A 673 -19.42 0.10 -8.49
N GLY A 674 -18.39 -0.67 -8.21
CA GLY A 674 -18.51 -2.11 -7.93
C GLY A 674 -17.84 -2.46 -6.60
N GLU A 675 -18.18 -3.62 -6.05
CA GLU A 675 -17.51 -4.23 -4.93
C GLU A 675 -17.14 -5.67 -5.23
N GLY A 676 -16.11 -6.20 -4.57
CA GLY A 676 -15.67 -7.56 -4.79
C GLY A 676 -14.25 -7.84 -4.35
N ALA A 677 -13.79 -9.03 -4.72
CA ALA A 677 -12.43 -9.49 -4.50
C ALA A 677 -11.94 -10.37 -5.66
N GLY A 678 -10.65 -10.28 -5.93
CA GLY A 678 -9.95 -11.16 -6.86
C GLY A 678 -8.62 -11.61 -6.25
N MET A 679 -8.32 -12.92 -6.32
CA MET A 679 -7.10 -13.51 -5.78
C MET A 679 -6.47 -14.47 -6.78
N LEU A 680 -5.13 -14.44 -6.87
CA LEU A 680 -4.32 -15.36 -7.66
C LEU A 680 -3.28 -16.04 -6.78
N MET A 681 -3.04 -17.34 -7.03
CA MET A 681 -1.89 -18.07 -6.49
C MET A 681 -0.75 -18.01 -7.50
N LEU A 682 0.33 -17.32 -7.16
CA LEU A 682 1.58 -17.33 -7.91
C LEU A 682 2.51 -18.40 -7.34
N GLU A 683 3.19 -19.12 -8.22
CA GLU A 683 4.05 -20.23 -7.84
C GLU A 683 5.26 -20.38 -8.77
N ASP A 684 6.41 -20.78 -8.22
CA ASP A 684 7.54 -21.25 -9.05
C ASP A 684 7.03 -22.40 -9.96
N LEU A 685 7.18 -22.24 -11.26
CA LEU A 685 6.70 -23.21 -12.25
C LEU A 685 7.25 -24.62 -12.01
N SER A 686 8.53 -24.72 -11.62
CA SER A 686 9.15 -26.03 -11.33
C SER A 686 8.54 -26.67 -10.09
N HIS A 687 8.22 -25.85 -9.07
CA HIS A 687 7.53 -26.31 -7.87
C HIS A 687 6.10 -26.75 -8.18
N ALA A 688 5.36 -25.97 -8.99
CA ALA A 688 4.02 -26.31 -9.46
C ALA A 688 3.99 -27.65 -10.21
N GLN A 689 4.91 -27.83 -11.16
CA GLN A 689 5.07 -29.06 -11.93
C GLN A 689 5.42 -30.26 -11.06
N ALA A 690 6.35 -30.09 -10.12
CA ALA A 690 6.78 -31.17 -9.21
C ALA A 690 5.65 -31.71 -8.32
N ARG A 691 4.65 -30.88 -7.97
CA ARG A 691 3.47 -31.29 -7.21
C ARG A 691 2.25 -31.64 -8.05
N GLY A 692 2.35 -31.59 -9.39
CA GLY A 692 1.26 -31.86 -10.31
C GLY A 692 0.13 -30.82 -10.29
N ALA A 693 0.47 -29.55 -10.03
CA ALA A 693 -0.50 -28.46 -10.08
C ALA A 693 -0.96 -28.15 -11.50
N ALA A 694 -2.21 -27.76 -11.65
CA ALA A 694 -2.67 -27.13 -12.88
C ALA A 694 -1.97 -25.76 -13.01
N VAL A 695 -1.39 -25.49 -14.17
CA VAL A 695 -0.82 -24.18 -14.53
C VAL A 695 -1.81 -23.51 -15.46
N HIS A 696 -2.35 -22.36 -15.04
CA HIS A 696 -3.35 -21.64 -15.82
C HIS A 696 -2.72 -20.70 -16.85
N ALA A 697 -1.68 -19.98 -16.44
CA ALA A 697 -0.87 -19.13 -17.29
C ALA A 697 0.51 -18.90 -16.63
N GLU A 698 1.45 -18.34 -17.38
CA GLU A 698 2.74 -17.86 -16.89
C GLU A 698 2.80 -16.34 -16.98
N ILE A 699 3.26 -15.66 -15.94
CA ILE A 699 3.60 -14.25 -16.01
C ILE A 699 5.03 -14.16 -16.54
N ILE A 700 5.21 -13.48 -17.68
CA ILE A 700 6.50 -13.47 -18.40
C ILE A 700 7.21 -12.12 -18.34
N GLY A 701 6.52 -11.09 -17.85
CA GLY A 701 7.10 -9.76 -17.66
C GLY A 701 6.08 -8.76 -17.19
N TYR A 702 6.58 -7.69 -16.61
CA TYR A 702 5.75 -6.54 -16.23
C TYR A 702 6.49 -5.22 -16.40
N GLY A 703 5.72 -4.14 -16.49
CA GLY A 703 6.25 -2.78 -16.47
C GLY A 703 5.42 -1.89 -15.57
N LYS A 704 6.07 -0.86 -15.05
CA LYS A 704 5.47 0.12 -14.15
C LYS A 704 6.05 1.51 -14.39
N ALA A 705 5.19 2.52 -14.49
CA ALA A 705 5.58 3.90 -14.63
C ALA A 705 4.52 4.82 -14.04
N ASN A 706 4.87 6.09 -13.84
CA ASN A 706 3.97 7.10 -13.32
C ASN A 706 4.10 8.38 -14.14
N ASP A 707 2.99 9.09 -14.35
CA ASP A 707 2.95 10.31 -15.15
C ASP A 707 3.42 11.58 -14.41
N GLY A 708 3.39 11.58 -13.07
CA GLY A 708 3.68 12.77 -12.26
C GLY A 708 2.68 13.91 -12.44
N CYS A 709 1.50 13.63 -12.98
CA CYS A 709 0.51 14.65 -13.42
C CYS A 709 -0.68 14.79 -12.47
N PHE A 710 -0.54 14.46 -11.18
CA PHE A 710 -1.67 14.50 -10.23
C PHE A 710 -2.44 15.82 -10.24
N PHE A 711 -1.72 16.95 -10.27
CA PHE A 711 -2.32 18.28 -10.33
C PHE A 711 -2.68 18.74 -11.75
N GLN A 712 -2.26 17.99 -12.77
CA GLN A 712 -2.50 18.28 -14.20
C GLN A 712 -3.41 17.20 -14.80
N GLN A 713 -4.56 16.97 -14.17
CA GLN A 713 -5.46 15.84 -14.49
C GLN A 713 -5.91 15.76 -15.97
N HIS A 714 -5.76 16.83 -16.74
CA HIS A 714 -6.13 16.89 -18.15
C HIS A 714 -4.96 16.61 -19.12
N ASP A 715 -3.76 16.29 -18.62
CA ASP A 715 -2.61 15.99 -19.48
C ASP A 715 -2.69 14.56 -20.06
N ILE A 716 -3.42 14.42 -21.17
CA ILE A 716 -3.51 13.17 -21.92
C ILE A 716 -2.13 12.71 -22.41
N THR A 717 -1.26 13.64 -22.81
CA THR A 717 0.06 13.32 -23.40
C THR A 717 0.99 12.73 -22.36
N GLY A 718 1.09 13.33 -21.16
CA GLY A 718 1.91 12.82 -20.07
C GLY A 718 1.45 11.43 -19.60
N ARG A 719 0.14 11.26 -19.48
CA ARG A 719 -0.50 9.98 -19.14
C ARG A 719 -0.22 8.89 -20.18
N ALA A 720 -0.37 9.21 -21.46
CA ALA A 720 -0.08 8.28 -22.55
C ALA A 720 1.40 7.87 -22.59
N ALA A 721 2.31 8.82 -22.39
CA ALA A 721 3.75 8.55 -22.37
C ALA A 721 4.17 7.61 -21.21
N ALA A 722 3.61 7.81 -20.02
CA ALA A 722 3.87 6.95 -18.88
C ALA A 722 3.32 5.53 -19.10
N GLN A 723 2.09 5.43 -19.61
CA GLN A 723 1.48 4.14 -19.93
C GLN A 723 2.25 3.39 -21.02
N ALA A 724 2.68 4.09 -22.08
CA ALA A 724 3.55 3.52 -23.11
C ALA A 724 4.89 3.05 -22.54
N THR A 725 5.46 3.79 -21.59
CA THR A 725 6.68 3.38 -20.88
C THR A 725 6.48 2.07 -20.13
N ALA A 726 5.40 1.92 -19.36
CA ALA A 726 5.08 0.68 -18.67
C ALA A 726 4.90 -0.50 -19.66
N ILE A 727 4.23 -0.29 -20.79
CA ILE A 727 4.07 -1.33 -21.83
C ILE A 727 5.44 -1.74 -22.40
N ARG A 728 6.30 -0.78 -22.76
CA ARG A 728 7.64 -1.08 -23.29
C ARG A 728 8.49 -1.84 -22.30
N GLN A 729 8.45 -1.51 -21.00
CA GLN A 729 9.17 -2.26 -19.96
C GLN A 729 8.71 -3.72 -19.88
N ALA A 730 7.39 -3.96 -19.92
CA ALA A 730 6.84 -5.31 -19.91
C ALA A 730 7.30 -6.13 -21.13
N LEU A 731 7.21 -5.55 -22.33
CA LEU A 731 7.66 -6.17 -23.58
C LEU A 731 9.17 -6.47 -23.55
N GLN A 732 9.98 -5.53 -23.07
CA GLN A 732 11.43 -5.70 -22.94
C GLN A 732 11.79 -6.85 -21.99
N GLU A 733 11.13 -6.93 -20.81
CA GLU A 733 11.36 -8.02 -19.86
C GLU A 733 10.97 -9.38 -20.45
N ALA A 734 9.83 -9.45 -21.14
CA ALA A 734 9.36 -10.65 -21.82
C ALA A 734 10.14 -10.98 -23.10
N ARG A 735 10.94 -10.03 -23.61
CA ARG A 735 11.66 -10.10 -24.89
C ARG A 735 10.71 -10.33 -26.06
N LEU A 736 9.60 -9.61 -26.08
CA LEU A 736 8.60 -9.67 -27.14
C LEU A 736 8.55 -8.36 -27.91
N ALA A 737 8.33 -8.47 -29.21
CA ALA A 737 7.93 -7.34 -30.04
C ALA A 737 6.40 -7.11 -29.94
N PRO A 738 5.89 -5.90 -30.21
CA PRO A 738 4.46 -5.61 -30.12
C PRO A 738 3.56 -6.56 -30.94
N HIS A 739 4.01 -6.98 -32.14
CA HIS A 739 3.27 -7.88 -33.03
C HIS A 739 3.15 -9.33 -32.53
N GLU A 740 3.90 -9.71 -31.48
CA GLU A 740 3.83 -11.02 -30.82
C GLU A 740 2.79 -11.08 -29.71
N VAL A 741 2.09 -9.95 -29.44
CA VAL A 741 0.96 -9.89 -28.51
C VAL A 741 -0.32 -10.24 -29.25
N ASP A 742 -1.04 -11.26 -28.79
CA ASP A 742 -2.27 -11.76 -29.44
C ASP A 742 -3.54 -11.06 -28.94
N LEU A 743 -3.52 -10.46 -27.73
CA LEU A 743 -4.64 -9.83 -27.09
C LEU A 743 -4.16 -8.70 -26.16
N ILE A 744 -4.83 -7.56 -26.18
CA ILE A 744 -4.66 -6.48 -25.21
C ILE A 744 -5.94 -6.33 -24.40
N CYS A 745 -5.83 -6.38 -23.08
CA CYS A 745 -6.91 -6.06 -22.14
C CYS A 745 -6.62 -4.71 -21.49
N GLY A 746 -7.37 -3.70 -21.86
CA GLY A 746 -7.24 -2.33 -21.37
C GLY A 746 -7.82 -2.13 -19.96
N THR A 747 -7.63 -0.94 -19.43
CA THR A 747 -7.97 -0.59 -18.04
C THR A 747 -8.80 0.69 -17.91
N SER A 748 -9.10 1.39 -19.01
CA SER A 748 -9.82 2.67 -18.96
C SER A 748 -11.10 2.58 -18.12
N ASP A 749 -11.34 3.62 -17.34
CA ASP A 749 -12.54 3.83 -16.51
C ASP A 749 -13.75 4.35 -17.30
N GLY A 750 -13.61 4.51 -18.62
CA GLY A 750 -14.64 5.07 -19.51
C GLY A 750 -14.60 6.59 -19.65
N SER A 751 -13.78 7.31 -18.85
CA SER A 751 -13.63 8.76 -19.01
C SER A 751 -12.95 9.13 -20.33
N ALA A 752 -13.26 10.31 -20.87
CA ALA A 752 -12.63 10.80 -22.10
C ALA A 752 -11.11 10.89 -21.97
N ILE A 753 -10.60 11.27 -20.79
CA ILE A 753 -9.18 11.37 -20.50
C ILE A 753 -8.55 9.97 -20.41
N GLY A 754 -9.17 9.05 -19.67
CA GLY A 754 -8.71 7.65 -19.55
C GLY A 754 -8.70 6.96 -20.91
N ASN A 755 -9.80 7.06 -21.66
CA ASN A 755 -9.91 6.52 -23.02
C ASN A 755 -8.83 7.08 -23.95
N GLY A 756 -8.68 8.42 -23.97
CA GLY A 756 -7.74 9.11 -24.87
C GLY A 756 -6.28 8.78 -24.55
N ALA A 757 -5.91 8.73 -23.27
CA ALA A 757 -4.55 8.43 -22.86
C ALA A 757 -4.16 6.98 -23.20
N GLU A 758 -5.04 6.02 -22.94
CA GLU A 758 -4.77 4.60 -23.22
C GLU A 758 -4.70 4.34 -24.74
N ILE A 759 -5.63 4.86 -25.52
CA ILE A 759 -5.60 4.77 -26.99
C ILE A 759 -4.31 5.37 -27.55
N ALA A 760 -3.88 6.53 -27.04
CA ALA A 760 -2.64 7.18 -27.48
C ALA A 760 -1.39 6.34 -27.11
N ALA A 761 -1.37 5.74 -25.93
CA ALA A 761 -0.28 4.84 -25.54
C ALA A 761 -0.20 3.59 -26.41
N ILE A 762 -1.36 2.99 -26.75
CA ILE A 762 -1.42 1.83 -27.65
C ILE A 762 -0.91 2.21 -29.05
N ARG A 763 -1.32 3.34 -29.60
CA ARG A 763 -0.82 3.83 -30.89
C ARG A 763 0.69 4.03 -30.90
N ASP A 764 1.23 4.61 -29.83
CA ASP A 764 2.66 4.88 -29.68
C ASP A 764 3.51 3.60 -29.61
N VAL A 765 3.01 2.54 -28.95
CA VAL A 765 3.77 1.29 -28.80
C VAL A 765 3.52 0.30 -29.95
N PHE A 766 2.28 0.17 -30.40
CA PHE A 766 1.89 -0.86 -31.36
C PHE A 766 1.87 -0.35 -32.82
N GLY A 767 1.81 0.96 -33.06
CA GLY A 767 1.75 1.53 -34.40
C GLY A 767 0.66 0.89 -35.25
N GLU A 768 0.99 0.47 -36.48
CA GLU A 768 0.04 -0.18 -37.38
C GLU A 768 -0.50 -1.51 -36.83
N THR A 769 0.23 -2.17 -35.93
CA THR A 769 -0.19 -3.44 -35.31
C THR A 769 -1.43 -3.25 -34.43
N ALA A 770 -1.68 -2.05 -33.91
CA ALA A 770 -2.87 -1.74 -33.13
C ALA A 770 -4.19 -2.01 -33.87
N ARG A 771 -4.18 -1.96 -35.21
CA ARG A 771 -5.34 -2.24 -36.07
C ARG A 771 -5.69 -3.75 -36.16
N SER A 772 -4.77 -4.65 -35.73
CA SER A 772 -4.91 -6.09 -35.90
C SER A 772 -4.88 -6.89 -34.60
N VAL A 773 -4.35 -6.32 -33.52
CA VAL A 773 -4.35 -6.97 -32.20
C VAL A 773 -5.69 -6.71 -31.51
N PRO A 774 -6.51 -7.76 -31.24
CA PRO A 774 -7.76 -7.60 -30.51
C PRO A 774 -7.60 -6.83 -29.23
N PHE A 775 -8.46 -5.84 -29.02
CA PHE A 775 -8.44 -4.98 -27.84
C PHE A 775 -9.77 -5.09 -27.09
N VAL A 776 -9.70 -5.40 -25.80
CA VAL A 776 -10.85 -5.60 -24.91
C VAL A 776 -10.69 -4.80 -23.62
N ASN A 777 -11.78 -4.65 -22.87
CA ASN A 777 -11.82 -4.13 -21.50
C ASN A 777 -13.09 -4.68 -20.85
N TYR A 778 -12.95 -5.29 -19.69
CA TYR A 778 -14.05 -5.96 -19.01
C TYR A 778 -14.56 -5.22 -17.78
N ASN A 779 -14.05 -3.99 -17.49
CA ASN A 779 -14.38 -3.24 -16.29
C ASN A 779 -15.89 -3.01 -16.14
N ALA A 780 -16.59 -2.78 -17.24
CA ALA A 780 -18.03 -2.53 -17.21
C ALA A 780 -18.87 -3.73 -16.73
N TRP A 781 -18.34 -4.98 -16.82
CA TRP A 781 -19.01 -6.15 -16.25
C TRP A 781 -19.07 -6.11 -14.73
N PHE A 782 -17.99 -5.64 -14.09
CA PHE A 782 -17.83 -5.68 -12.63
C PHE A 782 -18.29 -4.39 -11.95
N GLY A 783 -18.49 -3.33 -12.72
CA GLY A 783 -18.43 -1.99 -12.20
C GLY A 783 -16.99 -1.58 -11.87
N LEU A 784 -16.77 -0.39 -11.36
CA LEU A 784 -15.46 0.06 -10.92
C LEU A 784 -15.13 -0.57 -9.56
N VAL A 785 -14.67 -1.82 -9.58
CA VAL A 785 -14.11 -2.53 -8.41
C VAL A 785 -12.64 -2.16 -8.33
N GLU A 786 -12.30 -1.22 -7.51
CA GLU A 786 -11.05 -0.45 -7.60
C GLU A 786 -9.78 -1.32 -7.53
N SER A 787 -9.44 -1.87 -6.36
CA SER A 787 -8.15 -2.53 -6.18
C SER A 787 -8.00 -3.84 -6.95
N CYS A 788 -9.06 -4.63 -7.07
CA CYS A 788 -8.99 -5.96 -7.66
C CYS A 788 -9.33 -6.01 -9.16
N ILE A 789 -9.68 -4.88 -9.80
CA ILE A 789 -10.16 -4.87 -11.19
C ILE A 789 -9.17 -5.51 -12.17
N GLY A 790 -7.88 -5.22 -12.06
CA GLY A 790 -6.85 -5.81 -12.91
C GLY A 790 -6.68 -7.32 -12.67
N ILE A 791 -6.89 -7.80 -11.44
CA ILE A 791 -6.86 -9.23 -11.10
C ILE A 791 -8.04 -9.96 -11.74
N LEU A 792 -9.23 -9.36 -11.70
CA LEU A 792 -10.42 -9.89 -12.37
C LEU A 792 -10.23 -9.96 -13.89
N ASN A 793 -9.66 -8.90 -14.48
CA ASN A 793 -9.32 -8.89 -15.91
C ASN A 793 -8.33 -10.00 -16.26
N ILE A 794 -7.30 -10.25 -15.42
CA ILE A 794 -6.38 -11.38 -15.60
C ILE A 794 -7.13 -12.70 -15.59
N ALA A 795 -8.07 -12.92 -14.67
CA ALA A 795 -8.83 -14.15 -14.59
C ALA A 795 -9.67 -14.39 -15.86
N VAL A 796 -10.31 -13.35 -16.41
CA VAL A 796 -11.05 -13.43 -17.68
C VAL A 796 -10.12 -13.68 -18.86
N VAL A 797 -8.96 -13.02 -18.93
CA VAL A 797 -7.95 -13.23 -19.98
C VAL A 797 -7.41 -14.66 -19.95
N VAL A 798 -7.12 -15.20 -18.77
CA VAL A 798 -6.67 -16.58 -18.60
C VAL A 798 -7.74 -17.57 -19.10
N GLU A 799 -9.01 -17.32 -18.79
CA GLU A 799 -10.12 -18.15 -19.30
C GLU A 799 -10.28 -18.01 -20.83
N THR A 800 -10.11 -16.80 -21.37
CA THR A 800 -10.03 -16.54 -22.82
C THR A 800 -8.95 -17.39 -23.49
N MET A 801 -7.76 -17.46 -22.90
CA MET A 801 -6.65 -18.30 -23.40
C MET A 801 -7.03 -19.79 -23.43
N LYS A 802 -7.73 -20.27 -22.42
CA LYS A 802 -8.18 -21.68 -22.34
C LYS A 802 -9.27 -22.00 -23.36
N ARG A 803 -10.25 -21.11 -23.50
CA ARG A 803 -11.40 -21.32 -24.40
C ARG A 803 -11.09 -21.06 -25.88
N GLY A 804 -10.05 -20.24 -26.16
CA GLY A 804 -9.79 -19.78 -27.54
C GLY A 804 -10.90 -18.87 -28.07
N GLU A 805 -11.61 -18.19 -27.21
CA GLU A 805 -12.69 -17.28 -27.52
C GLU A 805 -12.59 -16.00 -26.70
N ILE A 806 -12.53 -14.87 -27.39
CA ILE A 806 -12.43 -13.52 -26.81
C ILE A 806 -13.83 -12.96 -26.67
N LEU A 807 -14.20 -12.52 -25.46
CA LEU A 807 -15.45 -11.83 -25.23
C LEU A 807 -15.38 -10.38 -25.75
N PRO A 808 -16.51 -9.81 -26.24
CA PRO A 808 -16.57 -8.41 -26.66
C PRO A 808 -16.49 -7.46 -25.47
N ILE A 809 -16.16 -6.21 -25.78
CA ILE A 809 -16.36 -5.09 -24.85
C ILE A 809 -17.87 -4.93 -24.63
N PRO A 810 -18.36 -4.97 -23.38
CA PRO A 810 -19.79 -4.91 -23.14
C PRO A 810 -20.36 -3.51 -23.45
N TRP A 811 -21.56 -3.48 -24.04
CA TRP A 811 -22.45 -2.32 -24.23
C TRP A 811 -21.92 -1.15 -25.04
N THR A 812 -20.64 -1.13 -25.43
CA THR A 812 -20.09 -0.04 -26.25
C THR A 812 -20.36 -0.32 -27.73
N HIS A 813 -21.11 0.59 -28.39
CA HIS A 813 -21.50 0.47 -29.81
C HIS A 813 -20.80 1.51 -30.69
N HIS A 814 -20.44 2.66 -30.14
CA HIS A 814 -19.78 3.74 -30.85
C HIS A 814 -18.43 4.05 -30.18
N PHE A 815 -17.38 3.52 -30.77
CA PHE A 815 -16.03 3.69 -30.22
C PHE A 815 -15.42 5.04 -30.59
N SER A 816 -14.54 5.54 -29.71
CA SER A 816 -13.84 6.83 -29.87
C SER A 816 -12.65 6.78 -30.84
N ALA A 817 -12.31 5.60 -31.36
CA ALA A 817 -11.23 5.38 -32.32
C ALA A 817 -11.61 4.26 -33.29
N ASP A 818 -11.23 4.40 -34.54
CA ASP A 818 -11.45 3.46 -35.64
C ASP A 818 -10.18 2.70 -36.07
N ASP A 819 -9.04 3.11 -35.51
CA ASP A 819 -7.72 2.50 -35.79
C ASP A 819 -7.23 1.55 -34.68
N ILE A 820 -8.10 1.21 -33.74
CA ILE A 820 -7.90 0.19 -32.70
C ILE A 820 -8.83 -0.98 -32.95
N ALA A 821 -8.31 -2.20 -32.85
CA ALA A 821 -9.09 -3.43 -33.11
C ALA A 821 -9.99 -3.81 -31.93
N PHE A 822 -10.96 -2.92 -31.56
CA PHE A 822 -11.93 -3.22 -30.51
C PHE A 822 -12.77 -4.46 -30.84
N VAL A 823 -12.90 -5.39 -29.91
CA VAL A 823 -13.72 -6.59 -30.07
C VAL A 823 -15.19 -6.25 -29.76
N THR A 824 -16.03 -6.30 -30.78
CA THR A 824 -17.47 -5.92 -30.71
C THR A 824 -18.42 -7.13 -30.73
N ALA A 825 -17.91 -8.31 -31.04
CA ALA A 825 -18.63 -9.57 -31.01
C ALA A 825 -17.70 -10.71 -30.56
N PRO A 826 -18.19 -11.82 -30.02
CA PRO A 826 -17.35 -12.96 -29.66
C PRO A 826 -16.42 -13.38 -30.80
N LEU A 827 -15.11 -13.41 -30.53
CA LEU A 827 -14.09 -13.69 -31.52
C LEU A 827 -13.34 -14.97 -31.20
N LYS A 828 -13.44 -16.00 -32.07
CA LYS A 828 -12.64 -17.22 -31.96
C LYS A 828 -11.21 -16.93 -32.40
N LYS A 829 -10.27 -17.01 -31.50
CA LYS A 829 -8.83 -16.80 -31.74
C LYS A 829 -8.00 -17.49 -30.67
N THR A 830 -6.97 -18.22 -31.07
CA THR A 830 -5.95 -18.73 -30.15
C THR A 830 -5.15 -17.57 -29.61
N VAL A 831 -5.15 -17.41 -28.29
CA VAL A 831 -4.37 -16.38 -27.57
C VAL A 831 -3.21 -17.08 -26.86
N ARG A 832 -1.98 -16.85 -27.33
CA ARG A 832 -0.75 -17.38 -26.74
C ARG A 832 -0.13 -16.41 -25.76
N THR A 833 -0.21 -15.11 -26.09
CA THR A 833 0.32 -14.01 -25.29
C THR A 833 -0.74 -12.92 -25.14
N ALA A 834 -0.88 -12.41 -23.93
CA ALA A 834 -1.80 -11.30 -23.66
C ALA A 834 -1.14 -10.24 -22.79
N LEU A 835 -1.45 -8.98 -23.10
CA LEU A 835 -1.07 -7.82 -22.32
C LEU A 835 -2.30 -7.35 -21.53
N VAL A 836 -2.18 -7.26 -20.19
CA VAL A 836 -3.19 -6.70 -19.31
C VAL A 836 -2.68 -5.39 -18.72
N LEU A 837 -3.45 -4.33 -18.87
CA LEU A 837 -3.12 -2.99 -18.43
C LEU A 837 -3.82 -2.66 -17.10
N GLY A 838 -3.22 -1.76 -16.33
CA GLY A 838 -3.77 -1.19 -15.11
C GLY A 838 -3.39 0.28 -14.99
N ALA A 839 -4.32 1.11 -14.54
CA ALA A 839 -4.10 2.52 -14.26
C ALA A 839 -4.70 2.89 -12.90
N THR A 840 -4.02 3.76 -12.15
CA THR A 840 -4.54 4.32 -10.90
C THR A 840 -5.01 5.75 -11.09
N GLU A 841 -5.88 6.24 -10.22
CA GLU A 841 -6.30 7.64 -10.19
C GLU A 841 -5.11 8.61 -10.09
N GLY A 842 -4.05 8.20 -9.38
CA GLY A 842 -2.85 8.99 -9.16
C GLY A 842 -1.84 8.96 -10.31
N GLY A 843 -2.20 8.35 -11.46
CA GLY A 843 -1.32 8.31 -12.64
C GLY A 843 -0.22 7.26 -12.58
N ASN A 844 -0.40 6.19 -11.82
CA ASN A 844 0.49 5.04 -11.81
C ASN A 844 -0.04 3.95 -12.75
N TYR A 845 0.81 3.40 -13.62
CA TYR A 845 0.44 2.46 -14.68
C TYR A 845 1.16 1.14 -14.53
N TYR A 846 0.42 0.05 -14.72
CA TYR A 846 0.92 -1.32 -14.74
C TYR A 846 0.67 -1.96 -16.10
N SER A 847 1.59 -2.79 -16.52
CA SER A 847 1.49 -3.62 -17.73
C SER A 847 1.96 -5.02 -17.42
N ILE A 848 1.10 -6.02 -17.54
CA ILE A 848 1.38 -7.42 -17.19
C ILE A 848 1.31 -8.26 -18.46
N LEU A 849 2.36 -8.99 -18.79
CA LEU A 849 2.39 -9.93 -19.90
C LEU A 849 2.20 -11.35 -19.40
N LEU A 850 1.19 -12.00 -19.99
CA LEU A 850 0.83 -13.38 -19.72
C LEU A 850 1.17 -14.27 -20.94
N ARG A 851 1.56 -15.50 -20.66
CA ARG A 851 1.72 -16.57 -21.65
C ARG A 851 0.79 -17.72 -21.31
N ASN A 852 0.09 -18.26 -22.32
CA ASN A 852 -0.70 -19.46 -22.16
C ASN A 852 0.18 -20.63 -21.70
N ALA A 853 -0.33 -21.44 -20.77
CA ALA A 853 0.39 -22.61 -20.24
C ALA A 853 0.33 -23.83 -21.19
N ALA A 854 -0.60 -23.81 -22.16
CA ALA A 854 -0.81 -24.92 -23.10
C ALA A 854 0.26 -24.98 -24.21
#